data_7d8f57bdeb66f261807b92dda8f524b7
#
_entry.id   7d8f57bdeb66f261807b92dda8f524b7
#
_cell.length_a   1.000
_cell.length_b   1.000
_cell.length_c   1.000
_cell.angle_alpha   90.00
_cell.angle_beta   90.00
_cell.angle_gamma   90.00
#
_symmetry.space_group_name_H-M   'P 1'
#
loop_
_entity.id
_entity.type
_entity.pdbx_description
1 polymer ?
#
loop_
_entity_poly.entity_id
_entity_poly.type
_entity_poly.pdbx_seq_one_letter_code
_entity_poly.pdbx_strand_id
1 'polypeptide(L)'
;MTQMIAQRAFSTGELSPALSARADLAKYTTALRTCRNFLVQRHGGVANRPGTRFVSAVKTTVSAQQFLRYVSEIPGESVLIECGDFYFRFFLNGAPITVSGVAAWSAVVTYGQGDLVSRLGVTYYAKQASLNQQPPDATYWYPLTGTIYEVPHPFSAVNRPRWVQSGSVITLTHPDVAPQELRFDGLTSWTVVPIVTKPSIDAPTGLNGTTTTPGTLGQSFKYVVTAADKNTYEESEPSAYWEVIRAIGPRKSEPFSLHFVGFQAAVKAQAGEYYIYLDPFTNGIYGFLATAVWDGTGAFDFHDIGFPPDFSQTPPLVVRRFAASGTYPAMAAYYQQRRFFANSRDEPEGVWGSRLGFPMNFGISSPLQDDDAVTFRLAGKQRNPVQHLIGLGTRALVVLTDVGEWLVQGSEQGPLIPTSIQADEIAYWGAAPVVPVVIGKTIIYVQARGRIVRDLQFDGGAGLNGRDLTLLAGHLFDGYTMRALDYAQTPHSIVWVVRSDGTLLGLTYVPDDDLWGWHRHDSGADAAFLDVCVVPEASEDGVYVLVDRVINGTTVRYIERMASRVILTRADAFFVDCGVSYDGAPTAAVSGLDHLEGEIVAVLGDGVVVFNGDPADPAAATFTVSGGAITLPVARSVIHVGLPIRFAEIETVDVDAAGSAVRDKRKRVQSLTVVVEKSAQAFRAGPDSDHLLPYAPESWQASSGLVDDALEMTMTAGFTDHGRFIIRQTDPLPLTVLGIFPQLQIGG
;
A
#
# COMPACT_ATOMS: atom_id res chain seq x y z
N MET A 1 -44.72 -26.75 16.85
CA MET A 1 -43.56 -27.33 17.54
C MET A 1 -42.59 -26.21 17.78
N THR A 2 -42.14 -25.97 19.00
CA THR A 2 -41.16 -24.93 19.31
C THR A 2 -39.78 -25.56 19.16
N GLN A 3 -38.91 -25.00 18.34
CA GLN A 3 -37.58 -25.51 18.11
C GLN A 3 -36.58 -24.37 18.35
N MET A 4 -35.51 -24.69 19.05
CA MET A 4 -34.37 -23.75 19.24
C MET A 4 -33.34 -24.02 18.16
N ILE A 5 -33.04 -23.05 17.32
CA ILE A 5 -32.02 -23.13 16.30
C ILE A 5 -30.93 -22.11 16.67
N ALA A 6 -29.75 -22.56 17.02
CA ALA A 6 -28.65 -21.68 17.44
C ALA A 6 -27.75 -21.35 16.27
N GLN A 7 -27.53 -20.06 16.03
CA GLN A 7 -26.45 -19.58 15.18
C GLN A 7 -25.29 -19.13 16.09
N ARG A 8 -24.22 -19.92 16.14
CA ARG A 8 -23.12 -19.79 17.09
C ARG A 8 -21.88 -19.11 16.50
N ALA A 9 -21.90 -18.84 15.23
CA ALA A 9 -20.81 -18.15 14.52
C ALA A 9 -21.35 -17.49 13.25
N PHE A 10 -20.62 -16.50 12.77
CA PHE A 10 -20.93 -15.71 11.57
C PHE A 10 -19.74 -15.70 10.59
N SER A 11 -18.89 -16.72 10.68
CA SER A 11 -17.58 -16.78 10.00
C SER A 11 -17.64 -16.78 8.48
N THR A 12 -18.80 -17.10 7.88
CA THR A 12 -19.00 -17.02 6.43
C THR A 12 -19.30 -15.58 5.96
N GLY A 13 -19.72 -14.68 6.88
CA GLY A 13 -20.12 -13.33 6.50
C GLY A 13 -21.38 -13.30 5.63
N GLU A 14 -21.44 -12.37 4.69
CA GLU A 14 -22.62 -12.17 3.82
C GLU A 14 -22.67 -13.21 2.70
N LEU A 15 -23.78 -13.93 2.61
CA LEU A 15 -24.02 -15.00 1.63
C LEU A 15 -24.86 -14.48 0.45
N SER A 16 -24.47 -14.84 -0.76
CA SER A 16 -25.21 -14.50 -1.97
C SER A 16 -26.65 -15.05 -1.94
N PRO A 17 -27.65 -14.23 -2.29
CA PRO A 17 -29.03 -14.68 -2.46
C PRO A 17 -29.18 -15.88 -3.42
N ALA A 18 -28.31 -16.01 -4.40
CA ALA A 18 -28.26 -17.15 -5.32
C ALA A 18 -28.01 -18.49 -4.61
N LEU A 19 -27.39 -18.45 -3.42
CA LEU A 19 -27.09 -19.64 -2.61
C LEU A 19 -28.12 -19.86 -1.49
N SER A 20 -29.19 -19.08 -1.44
CA SER A 20 -30.20 -19.14 -0.37
C SER A 20 -30.87 -20.51 -0.25
N ALA A 21 -30.92 -21.31 -1.33
CA ALA A 21 -31.49 -22.65 -1.35
C ALA A 21 -30.49 -23.74 -0.92
N ARG A 22 -29.19 -23.40 -0.79
CA ARG A 22 -28.10 -24.34 -0.56
C ARG A 22 -27.80 -24.54 0.93
N ALA A 23 -28.86 -24.90 1.70
CA ALA A 23 -28.72 -25.25 3.13
C ALA A 23 -27.83 -26.50 3.37
N ASP A 24 -27.49 -27.24 2.30
CA ASP A 24 -26.53 -28.36 2.31
C ASP A 24 -25.08 -27.90 2.48
N LEU A 25 -24.77 -26.63 2.19
CA LEU A 25 -23.41 -26.12 2.35
C LEU A 25 -23.06 -25.98 3.84
N ALA A 26 -21.91 -26.52 4.25
CA ALA A 26 -21.42 -26.41 5.62
C ALA A 26 -21.35 -24.96 6.12
N LYS A 27 -21.00 -24.02 5.23
CA LYS A 27 -20.91 -22.58 5.51
C LYS A 27 -22.25 -21.85 5.60
N TYR A 28 -23.38 -22.50 5.26
CA TYR A 28 -24.70 -21.89 5.32
C TYR A 28 -25.13 -21.53 6.76
N THR A 29 -24.85 -22.40 7.71
CA THR A 29 -25.24 -22.22 9.12
C THR A 29 -24.49 -21.11 9.84
N THR A 30 -23.34 -20.68 9.28
CA THR A 30 -22.52 -19.60 9.80
C THR A 30 -22.61 -18.33 8.94
N ALA A 31 -23.53 -18.30 7.97
CA ALA A 31 -23.70 -17.19 7.05
C ALA A 31 -24.77 -16.19 7.54
N LEU A 32 -24.64 -14.97 7.05
CA LEU A 32 -25.64 -13.91 7.16
C LEU A 32 -26.20 -13.60 5.78
N ARG A 33 -27.46 -13.19 5.69
CA ARG A 33 -28.02 -12.64 4.47
C ARG A 33 -27.54 -11.23 4.20
N THR A 34 -27.38 -10.44 5.28
CA THR A 34 -26.82 -9.09 5.26
C THR A 34 -25.82 -8.96 6.39
N CYS A 35 -24.65 -8.42 6.07
CA CYS A 35 -23.63 -8.04 7.04
C CYS A 35 -23.13 -6.63 6.66
N ARG A 36 -23.89 -5.61 7.05
CA ARG A 36 -23.68 -4.21 6.68
C ARG A 36 -23.19 -3.41 7.88
N ASN A 37 -22.04 -2.75 7.74
CA ASN A 37 -21.37 -2.02 8.81
C ASN A 37 -21.12 -2.86 10.08
N PHE A 38 -20.96 -4.17 9.88
CA PHE A 38 -20.46 -5.12 10.88
C PHE A 38 -19.20 -5.79 10.35
N LEU A 39 -18.25 -6.03 11.23
CA LEU A 39 -17.02 -6.76 10.99
C LEU A 39 -17.19 -8.21 11.42
N VAL A 40 -16.88 -9.15 10.57
CA VAL A 40 -16.75 -10.55 11.00
C VAL A 40 -15.45 -10.68 11.77
N GLN A 41 -15.51 -11.20 12.98
CA GLN A 41 -14.33 -11.42 13.82
C GLN A 41 -13.71 -12.79 13.57
N ARG A 42 -12.41 -12.91 13.76
CA ARG A 42 -11.67 -14.17 13.58
C ARG A 42 -12.16 -15.32 14.45
N HIS A 43 -12.84 -15.02 15.55
CA HIS A 43 -13.41 -16.02 16.47
C HIS A 43 -14.86 -16.41 16.14
N GLY A 44 -15.41 -15.87 15.06
CA GLY A 44 -16.75 -16.19 14.58
C GLY A 44 -17.84 -15.23 15.02
N GLY A 45 -17.59 -14.28 15.94
CA GLY A 45 -18.52 -13.20 16.27
C GLY A 45 -18.61 -12.13 15.19
N VAL A 46 -19.56 -11.21 15.33
CA VAL A 46 -19.67 -9.98 14.52
C VAL A 46 -19.76 -8.76 15.42
N ALA A 47 -19.02 -7.71 15.08
CA ALA A 47 -19.05 -6.43 15.79
C ALA A 47 -19.38 -5.29 14.83
N ASN A 48 -20.19 -4.32 15.26
CA ASN A 48 -20.43 -3.16 14.41
C ASN A 48 -19.12 -2.40 14.16
N ARG A 49 -18.98 -1.87 12.92
CA ARG A 49 -17.79 -1.15 12.49
C ARG A 49 -17.65 0.15 13.32
N PRO A 50 -16.48 0.40 13.94
CA PRO A 50 -16.22 1.71 14.50
C PRO A 50 -16.26 2.79 13.43
N GLY A 51 -16.50 4.01 13.82
CA GLY A 51 -16.57 5.14 12.91
C GLY A 51 -15.20 5.53 12.35
N THR A 52 -15.18 6.60 11.57
CA THR A 52 -13.95 7.17 11.00
C THR A 52 -13.67 8.55 11.59
N ARG A 53 -12.43 8.80 11.98
CA ARG A 53 -11.95 10.11 12.42
C ARG A 53 -11.54 10.94 11.22
N PHE A 54 -11.95 12.19 11.17
CA PHE A 54 -11.44 13.16 10.21
C PHE A 54 -9.97 13.43 10.47
N VAL A 55 -9.14 13.32 9.42
CA VAL A 55 -7.69 13.58 9.49
C VAL A 55 -7.36 14.89 8.78
N SER A 56 -7.77 15.03 7.54
CA SER A 56 -7.50 16.24 6.74
C SER A 56 -8.37 16.29 5.48
N ALA A 57 -8.64 17.48 4.98
CA ALA A 57 -9.04 17.64 3.60
C ALA A 57 -7.83 17.50 2.67
N VAL A 58 -8.04 16.91 1.49
CA VAL A 58 -7.01 16.87 0.45
C VAL A 58 -6.75 18.28 -0.10
N LYS A 59 -5.53 18.50 -0.62
CA LYS A 59 -5.18 19.80 -1.22
C LYS A 59 -5.87 20.02 -2.57
N THR A 60 -5.90 18.97 -3.40
CA THR A 60 -6.50 19.01 -4.74
C THR A 60 -7.29 17.71 -4.97
N THR A 61 -8.46 17.83 -5.59
CA THR A 61 -9.28 16.67 -5.95
C THR A 61 -8.94 16.22 -7.36
N VAL A 62 -8.23 15.08 -7.49
CA VAL A 62 -7.79 14.53 -8.77
C VAL A 62 -8.12 13.05 -8.91
N SER A 63 -8.24 12.56 -10.14
CA SER A 63 -8.63 11.18 -10.41
C SER A 63 -7.56 10.15 -10.03
N ALA A 64 -6.28 10.52 -10.13
CA ALA A 64 -5.13 9.68 -9.80
C ALA A 64 -4.72 9.73 -8.32
N GLN A 65 -5.48 10.45 -7.47
CA GLN A 65 -5.17 10.53 -6.04
C GLN A 65 -5.22 9.17 -5.39
N GLN A 66 -4.21 8.87 -4.59
CA GLN A 66 -4.05 7.59 -3.90
C GLN A 66 -3.24 7.74 -2.64
N PHE A 67 -3.23 6.69 -1.85
CA PHE A 67 -2.35 6.53 -0.71
C PHE A 67 -1.12 5.69 -1.05
N LEU A 68 -0.01 6.06 -0.42
CA LEU A 68 1.16 5.23 -0.23
C LEU A 68 1.40 5.13 1.27
N ARG A 69 2.27 4.19 1.67
CA ARG A 69 2.73 4.14 3.06
C ARG A 69 4.24 3.98 3.12
N TYR A 70 4.80 4.47 4.19
CA TYR A 70 6.14 4.16 4.64
C TYR A 70 6.06 3.40 5.97
N VAL A 71 6.61 2.21 5.99
CA VAL A 71 6.68 1.39 7.20
C VAL A 71 8.05 1.61 7.84
N SER A 72 8.05 2.23 9.02
CA SER A 72 9.27 2.48 9.79
C SER A 72 9.69 1.24 10.57
N GLU A 73 11.00 1.09 10.79
CA GLU A 73 11.55 0.11 11.74
C GLU A 73 11.26 0.51 13.20
N ILE A 74 10.97 1.79 13.44
CA ILE A 74 10.62 2.32 14.77
C ILE A 74 9.09 2.23 14.93
N PRO A 75 8.59 1.50 15.94
CA PRO A 75 7.15 1.39 16.17
C PRO A 75 6.49 2.76 16.39
N GLY A 76 5.36 2.98 15.71
CA GLY A 76 4.59 4.23 15.80
C GLY A 76 5.10 5.38 14.93
N GLU A 77 6.16 5.18 14.12
CA GLU A 77 6.68 6.16 13.16
C GLU A 77 6.35 5.82 11.70
N SER A 78 5.48 4.85 11.46
CA SER A 78 5.00 4.56 10.11
C SER A 78 4.10 5.68 9.61
N VAL A 79 4.26 6.06 8.35
CA VAL A 79 3.66 7.27 7.77
C VAL A 79 2.71 6.90 6.64
N LEU A 80 1.49 7.46 6.67
CA LEU A 80 0.62 7.52 5.50
C LEU A 80 1.09 8.65 4.59
N ILE A 81 1.10 8.41 3.29
CA ILE A 81 1.50 9.40 2.28
C ILE A 81 0.33 9.61 1.31
N GLU A 82 -0.19 10.84 1.25
CA GLU A 82 -1.11 11.28 0.20
C GLU A 82 -0.30 11.60 -1.07
N CYS A 83 -0.63 10.94 -2.18
CA CYS A 83 -0.10 11.27 -3.51
C CYS A 83 -1.17 12.06 -4.28
N GLY A 84 -0.98 13.36 -4.39
CA GLY A 84 -1.85 14.27 -5.13
C GLY A 84 -1.23 14.74 -6.45
N ASP A 85 -1.71 15.86 -6.99
CA ASP A 85 -1.22 16.44 -8.25
C ASP A 85 0.10 17.18 -8.03
N PHE A 86 1.22 16.54 -8.37
CA PHE A 86 2.60 17.03 -8.20
C PHE A 86 3.05 17.28 -6.76
N TYR A 87 2.38 16.69 -5.74
CA TYR A 87 2.78 16.80 -4.34
C TYR A 87 2.54 15.52 -3.55
N PHE A 88 3.39 15.27 -2.53
CA PHE A 88 3.16 14.35 -1.42
C PHE A 88 2.87 15.15 -0.15
N ARG A 89 1.93 14.65 0.67
CA ARG A 89 1.67 15.04 2.05
C ARG A 89 1.79 13.84 2.96
N PHE A 90 2.18 14.06 4.19
CA PHE A 90 2.55 13.01 5.12
C PHE A 90 1.71 13.09 6.39
N PHE A 91 1.26 11.93 6.88
CA PHE A 91 0.39 11.83 8.04
C PHE A 91 0.94 10.79 9.00
N LEU A 92 0.97 11.12 10.29
CA LEU A 92 1.46 10.26 11.36
C LEU A 92 0.37 10.10 12.41
N ASN A 93 0.01 8.86 12.75
CA ASN A 93 -0.97 8.53 13.80
C ASN A 93 -2.29 9.32 13.69
N GLY A 94 -2.81 9.51 12.48
CA GLY A 94 -4.08 10.20 12.23
C GLY A 94 -3.99 11.72 12.22
N ALA A 95 -2.80 12.32 12.14
CA ALA A 95 -2.60 13.76 12.03
C ALA A 95 -1.62 14.13 10.91
N PRO A 96 -1.81 15.27 10.21
CA PRO A 96 -0.85 15.75 9.23
C PRO A 96 0.48 16.13 9.90
N ILE A 97 1.60 15.80 9.25
CA ILE A 97 2.91 16.27 9.66
C ILE A 97 3.02 17.76 9.31
N THR A 98 3.34 18.58 10.31
CA THR A 98 3.43 20.03 10.14
C THR A 98 4.85 20.54 10.41
N VAL A 99 5.18 21.67 9.83
CA VAL A 99 6.46 22.37 10.02
C VAL A 99 6.23 23.72 10.65
N SER A 100 7.06 24.06 11.63
CA SER A 100 7.05 25.36 12.33
C SER A 100 8.47 25.78 12.68
N GLY A 101 8.68 27.06 12.94
CA GLY A 101 9.99 27.58 13.36
C GLY A 101 11.07 27.50 12.27
N VAL A 102 10.67 27.46 11.00
CA VAL A 102 11.60 27.35 9.87
C VAL A 102 12.43 28.64 9.74
N ALA A 103 13.76 28.47 9.63
CA ALA A 103 14.69 29.59 9.50
C ALA A 103 14.42 30.46 8.27
N ALA A 104 14.67 31.76 8.38
CA ALA A 104 14.54 32.65 7.24
C ALA A 104 15.59 32.36 6.17
N TRP A 105 15.21 32.49 4.91
CA TRP A 105 16.14 32.35 3.78
C TRP A 105 17.30 33.34 3.88
N SER A 106 18.49 32.90 3.52
CA SER A 106 19.72 33.71 3.52
C SER A 106 20.50 33.54 2.21
N ALA A 107 20.98 34.63 1.64
CA ALA A 107 21.78 34.64 0.40
C ALA A 107 23.15 33.97 0.54
N VAL A 108 23.66 33.81 1.76
CA VAL A 108 25.03 33.30 2.04
C VAL A 108 25.02 31.82 2.48
N VAL A 109 23.84 31.22 2.57
CA VAL A 109 23.67 29.81 2.96
C VAL A 109 23.51 28.98 1.69
N THR A 110 24.25 27.86 1.62
CA THR A 110 24.02 26.82 0.60
C THR A 110 22.93 25.90 1.10
N TYR A 111 21.87 25.77 0.32
CA TYR A 111 20.75 24.86 0.61
C TYR A 111 20.87 23.60 -0.24
N GLY A 112 20.63 22.44 0.38
CA GLY A 112 20.48 21.17 -0.30
C GLY A 112 19.05 20.89 -0.74
N GLN A 113 18.83 19.86 -1.55
CA GLN A 113 17.47 19.37 -1.83
C GLN A 113 16.83 18.87 -0.52
N GLY A 114 15.58 19.26 -0.26
CA GLY A 114 14.86 18.89 0.97
C GLY A 114 14.91 19.95 2.07
N ASP A 115 15.84 20.92 2.00
CA ASP A 115 15.93 21.98 3.00
C ASP A 115 14.68 22.88 3.00
N LEU A 116 14.29 23.30 4.20
CA LEU A 116 13.16 24.21 4.39
C LEU A 116 13.63 25.60 4.77
N VAL A 117 13.02 26.62 4.14
CA VAL A 117 13.28 28.03 4.44
C VAL A 117 11.98 28.81 4.54
N SER A 118 11.96 29.88 5.32
CA SER A 118 10.83 30.79 5.36
C SER A 118 11.15 32.14 4.67
N ARG A 119 10.18 32.70 3.96
CA ARG A 119 10.25 34.02 3.38
C ARG A 119 8.88 34.65 3.22
N LEU A 120 8.69 35.90 3.70
CA LEU A 120 7.43 36.64 3.63
C LEU A 120 6.22 35.85 4.18
N GLY A 121 6.42 35.05 5.24
CA GLY A 121 5.36 34.26 5.86
C GLY A 121 5.03 32.95 5.17
N VAL A 122 5.74 32.61 4.08
CA VAL A 122 5.58 31.33 3.36
C VAL A 122 6.79 30.43 3.62
N THR A 123 6.56 29.16 3.89
CA THR A 123 7.60 28.12 3.95
C THR A 123 7.82 27.53 2.58
N TYR A 124 9.08 27.32 2.22
CA TYR A 124 9.50 26.76 0.93
C TYR A 124 10.37 25.53 1.13
N TYR A 125 10.17 24.54 0.27
CA TYR A 125 10.98 23.33 0.14
C TYR A 125 11.99 23.52 -0.99
N ALA A 126 13.28 23.24 -0.77
CA ALA A 126 14.31 23.28 -1.79
C ALA A 126 14.23 22.09 -2.74
N LYS A 127 13.94 22.31 -4.00
CA LYS A 127 13.81 21.27 -5.05
C LYS A 127 15.16 20.71 -5.48
N GLN A 128 16.21 21.51 -5.35
CA GLN A 128 17.59 21.17 -5.72
C GLN A 128 18.57 22.05 -4.95
N ALA A 129 19.85 21.65 -4.98
CA ALA A 129 20.92 22.42 -4.35
C ALA A 129 21.01 23.85 -4.95
N SER A 130 21.19 24.83 -4.08
CA SER A 130 21.26 26.24 -4.50
C SER A 130 22.07 27.11 -3.54
N LEU A 131 22.68 28.15 -4.07
CA LEU A 131 23.32 29.24 -3.33
C LEU A 131 22.83 30.57 -3.90
N ASN A 132 22.41 31.49 -3.04
CA ASN A 132 21.91 32.82 -3.43
C ASN A 132 20.72 32.81 -4.42
N GLN A 133 19.93 31.72 -4.42
CA GLN A 133 18.69 31.65 -5.19
C GLN A 133 17.52 31.97 -4.25
N GLN A 134 16.86 33.10 -4.47
CA GLN A 134 15.85 33.64 -3.56
C GLN A 134 14.46 33.09 -3.87
N PRO A 135 13.68 32.56 -2.86
CA PRO A 135 12.27 32.25 -3.07
C PRO A 135 11.48 33.50 -3.48
N PRO A 136 10.45 33.40 -4.37
CA PRO A 136 9.76 32.23 -4.82
C PRO A 136 10.22 31.66 -6.19
N ASP A 137 11.50 31.72 -6.55
CA ASP A 137 11.97 31.14 -7.81
C ASP A 137 11.54 29.66 -7.94
N ALA A 138 10.59 29.36 -8.83
CA ALA A 138 10.01 28.04 -8.99
C ALA A 138 10.98 26.96 -9.50
N THR A 139 12.16 27.34 -10.00
CA THR A 139 13.22 26.40 -10.40
C THR A 139 13.82 25.72 -9.17
N TYR A 140 14.01 26.49 -8.11
CA TYR A 140 14.69 26.03 -6.88
C TYR A 140 13.75 25.76 -5.72
N TRP A 141 12.58 26.42 -5.68
CA TRP A 141 11.73 26.42 -4.50
C TRP A 141 10.31 25.96 -4.80
N TYR A 142 9.73 25.21 -3.89
CA TYR A 142 8.34 24.80 -3.90
C TYR A 142 7.64 25.37 -2.65
N PRO A 143 6.59 26.19 -2.79
CA PRO A 143 5.87 26.76 -1.65
C PRO A 143 4.96 25.72 -0.99
N LEU A 144 5.06 25.58 0.34
CA LEU A 144 4.14 24.77 1.12
C LEU A 144 2.79 25.46 1.29
N THR A 145 1.71 24.68 1.39
CA THR A 145 0.37 25.18 1.67
C THR A 145 0.14 25.21 3.18
N GLY A 146 0.21 26.41 3.77
CA GLY A 146 0.10 26.58 5.22
C GLY A 146 1.29 25.96 5.97
N THR A 147 1.00 25.22 7.04
CA THR A 147 2.01 24.56 7.88
C THR A 147 2.19 23.06 7.57
N ILE A 148 1.37 22.47 6.69
CA ILE A 148 1.47 21.05 6.35
C ILE A 148 2.73 20.82 5.53
N TYR A 149 3.50 19.80 5.91
CA TYR A 149 4.71 19.40 5.20
C TYR A 149 4.38 18.78 3.85
N GLU A 150 4.96 19.30 2.77
CA GLU A 150 4.74 18.85 1.40
C GLU A 150 6.07 18.68 0.67
N VAL A 151 6.14 17.66 -0.20
CA VAL A 151 7.29 17.39 -1.07
C VAL A 151 6.82 17.31 -2.52
N PRO A 152 7.41 18.08 -3.46
CA PRO A 152 7.05 18.01 -4.86
C PRO A 152 7.53 16.72 -5.52
N HIS A 153 6.76 16.21 -6.49
CA HIS A 153 7.08 15.05 -7.30
C HIS A 153 6.62 15.21 -8.75
N PRO A 154 7.07 14.38 -9.72
CA PRO A 154 6.76 14.56 -11.14
C PRO A 154 5.42 13.93 -11.60
N PHE A 155 4.65 13.26 -10.73
CA PHE A 155 3.41 12.59 -11.13
C PHE A 155 2.24 13.57 -11.17
N SER A 156 1.55 13.63 -12.31
CA SER A 156 0.41 14.53 -12.53
C SER A 156 -0.91 13.92 -12.06
N ALA A 157 -1.97 14.71 -12.15
CA ALA A 157 -3.36 14.35 -11.83
C ALA A 157 -3.89 13.05 -12.44
N VAL A 158 -3.25 12.51 -13.48
CA VAL A 158 -3.66 11.29 -14.19
C VAL A 158 -2.66 10.14 -14.04
N ASN A 159 -1.47 10.39 -13.49
CA ASN A 159 -0.38 9.43 -13.39
C ASN A 159 -0.33 8.83 -11.98
N ARG A 160 -1.01 7.71 -11.79
CA ARG A 160 -1.01 6.97 -10.51
C ARG A 160 0.25 6.11 -10.40
N PRO A 161 1.28 6.50 -9.61
CA PRO A 161 2.50 5.69 -9.48
C PRO A 161 2.22 4.38 -8.74
N ARG A 162 2.90 3.32 -9.15
CA ARG A 162 3.07 2.12 -8.34
C ARG A 162 4.28 2.28 -7.46
N TRP A 163 4.29 1.59 -6.33
CA TRP A 163 5.33 1.78 -5.35
C TRP A 163 5.71 0.48 -4.64
N VAL A 164 6.95 0.41 -4.20
CA VAL A 164 7.47 -0.64 -3.33
C VAL A 164 8.53 -0.06 -2.42
N GLN A 165 8.52 -0.46 -1.16
CA GLN A 165 9.49 -0.01 -0.17
C GLN A 165 10.64 -1.01 0.00
N SER A 166 11.86 -0.50 0.22
CA SER A 166 13.02 -1.25 0.68
C SER A 166 13.83 -0.37 1.63
N GLY A 167 13.87 -0.72 2.91
CA GLY A 167 14.48 0.12 3.94
C GLY A 167 13.86 1.52 3.99
N SER A 168 14.68 2.56 3.97
CA SER A 168 14.26 3.97 3.98
C SER A 168 13.87 4.53 2.61
N VAL A 169 13.77 3.70 1.57
CA VAL A 169 13.50 4.12 0.19
C VAL A 169 12.21 3.52 -0.34
N ILE A 170 11.34 4.37 -0.91
CA ILE A 170 10.18 3.95 -1.69
C ILE A 170 10.50 4.15 -3.18
N THR A 171 10.55 3.06 -3.95
CA THR A 171 10.67 3.11 -5.41
C THR A 171 9.31 3.38 -6.03
N LEU A 172 9.22 4.42 -6.86
CA LEU A 172 8.00 4.87 -7.53
C LEU A 172 8.16 4.66 -9.04
N THR A 173 7.17 4.02 -9.67
CA THR A 173 7.18 3.68 -11.09
C THR A 173 5.89 4.05 -11.78
N HIS A 174 6.00 4.50 -13.03
CA HIS A 174 4.87 4.76 -13.93
C HIS A 174 5.37 4.70 -15.38
N PRO A 175 4.63 4.11 -16.35
CA PRO A 175 5.13 3.94 -17.72
C PRO A 175 5.35 5.26 -18.49
N ASP A 176 4.83 6.38 -18.00
CA ASP A 176 4.95 7.71 -18.63
C ASP A 176 5.85 8.68 -17.85
N VAL A 177 6.35 8.28 -16.69
CA VAL A 177 7.19 9.11 -15.83
C VAL A 177 8.45 8.34 -15.50
N ALA A 178 9.61 8.98 -15.63
CA ALA A 178 10.86 8.36 -15.25
C ALA A 178 10.80 7.84 -13.79
N PRO A 179 11.31 6.65 -13.51
CA PRO A 179 11.21 6.05 -12.18
C PRO A 179 11.91 6.93 -11.13
N GLN A 180 11.33 7.03 -9.94
CA GLN A 180 11.79 7.88 -8.85
C GLN A 180 12.04 7.08 -7.59
N GLU A 181 12.86 7.60 -6.70
CA GLU A 181 12.97 7.20 -5.30
C GLU A 181 12.43 8.32 -4.41
N LEU A 182 11.52 7.97 -3.50
CA LEU A 182 11.18 8.81 -2.36
C LEU A 182 11.98 8.29 -1.18
N ARG A 183 12.91 9.11 -0.68
CA ARG A 183 13.87 8.77 0.38
C ARG A 183 13.47 9.42 1.70
N PHE A 184 13.51 8.65 2.77
CA PHE A 184 13.23 9.07 4.13
C PHE A 184 14.53 9.33 4.90
N ASP A 185 14.72 10.56 5.36
CA ASP A 185 15.82 10.97 6.24
C ASP A 185 15.30 11.54 7.58
N GLY A 186 13.98 11.49 7.79
CA GLY A 186 13.28 11.99 8.97
C GLY A 186 11.86 12.44 8.63
N LEU A 187 11.00 12.64 9.65
CA LEU A 187 9.58 12.93 9.47
C LEU A 187 9.31 14.19 8.61
N THR A 188 10.18 15.19 8.68
CA THR A 188 10.13 16.41 7.86
C THR A 188 11.31 16.53 6.91
N SER A 189 11.96 15.41 6.58
CA SER A 189 13.11 15.34 5.68
C SER A 189 12.92 14.21 4.68
N TRP A 190 12.22 14.52 3.59
CA TRP A 190 11.98 13.61 2.48
C TRP A 190 12.46 14.21 1.17
N THR A 191 13.03 13.38 0.32
CA THR A 191 13.50 13.80 -1.00
C THR A 191 13.02 12.88 -2.10
N VAL A 192 12.64 13.46 -3.26
CA VAL A 192 12.29 12.72 -4.49
C VAL A 192 13.46 12.82 -5.46
N VAL A 193 14.05 11.68 -5.82
CA VAL A 193 15.24 11.62 -6.66
C VAL A 193 14.98 10.70 -7.87
N PRO A 194 15.31 11.10 -9.10
CA PRO A 194 15.17 10.23 -10.26
C PRO A 194 16.13 9.05 -10.17
N ILE A 195 15.65 7.86 -10.56
CA ILE A 195 16.48 6.65 -10.65
C ILE A 195 17.30 6.71 -11.94
N VAL A 196 18.62 6.75 -11.78
CA VAL A 196 19.56 6.63 -12.88
C VAL A 196 20.25 5.28 -12.76
N THR A 197 20.09 4.44 -13.78
CA THR A 197 20.69 3.09 -13.78
C THR A 197 22.14 3.17 -14.20
N LYS A 198 23.03 3.11 -13.20
CA LYS A 198 24.50 3.10 -13.37
C LYS A 198 25.15 2.46 -12.14
N PRO A 199 26.43 2.08 -12.21
CA PRO A 199 27.22 1.74 -11.01
C PRO A 199 27.23 2.89 -10.00
N SER A 200 27.41 2.57 -8.71
CA SER A 200 27.47 3.57 -7.62
C SER A 200 28.72 4.43 -7.69
N ILE A 201 29.80 3.87 -8.24
CA ILE A 201 31.07 4.56 -8.44
C ILE A 201 31.14 5.13 -9.87
N ASP A 202 31.56 6.38 -10.00
CA ASP A 202 31.69 7.04 -11.29
C ASP A 202 32.92 6.54 -12.07
N ALA A 203 32.82 6.57 -13.40
CA ALA A 203 33.92 6.23 -14.29
C ALA A 203 35.13 7.16 -14.08
N PRO A 204 36.34 6.63 -14.13
CA PRO A 204 37.56 7.46 -14.15
C PRO A 204 37.56 8.44 -15.33
N THR A 205 38.05 9.66 -15.11
CA THR A 205 38.18 10.68 -16.14
C THR A 205 39.63 11.12 -16.28
N GLY A 206 39.98 11.72 -17.42
CA GLY A 206 41.33 12.25 -17.64
C GLY A 206 42.39 11.20 -18.01
N LEU A 207 41.97 10.03 -18.53
CA LEU A 207 42.93 9.05 -19.06
C LEU A 207 43.68 9.65 -20.23
N ASN A 208 44.98 9.64 -20.16
CA ASN A 208 45.91 10.00 -21.23
C ASN A 208 47.13 9.12 -21.15
N GLY A 209 48.09 9.30 -22.06
CA GLY A 209 49.32 8.52 -22.01
C GLY A 209 50.39 9.08 -22.93
N THR A 210 51.59 8.54 -22.76
CA THR A 210 52.77 8.89 -23.55
C THR A 210 53.44 7.64 -24.07
N THR A 211 54.11 7.80 -25.19
CA THR A 211 55.04 6.80 -25.74
C THR A 211 56.38 7.44 -26.01
N THR A 212 57.46 6.65 -25.90
CA THR A 212 58.84 7.14 -26.16
C THR A 212 59.04 7.59 -27.61
N THR A 213 58.23 7.08 -28.54
CA THR A 213 58.34 7.42 -29.96
C THR A 213 56.94 7.47 -30.59
N PRO A 214 56.27 8.64 -30.64
CA PRO A 214 54.98 8.76 -31.29
C PRO A 214 55.08 8.39 -32.77
N GLY A 215 54.09 7.60 -33.26
CA GLY A 215 53.98 7.23 -34.68
C GLY A 215 52.62 7.64 -35.21
N THR A 216 52.54 7.99 -36.50
CA THR A 216 51.30 8.29 -37.20
C THR A 216 50.85 7.15 -38.12
N LEU A 217 51.68 6.11 -38.26
CA LEU A 217 51.41 4.95 -39.08
C LEU A 217 51.60 3.66 -38.27
N GLY A 218 50.68 2.74 -38.34
CA GLY A 218 50.74 1.44 -37.66
C GLY A 218 49.44 0.94 -37.11
N GLN A 219 49.55 0.02 -36.18
CA GLN A 219 48.41 -0.54 -35.44
C GLN A 219 47.96 0.44 -34.36
N SER A 220 46.67 0.59 -34.17
CA SER A 220 46.07 1.35 -33.10
C SER A 220 45.83 0.44 -31.87
N PHE A 221 46.18 0.95 -30.70
CA PHE A 221 45.94 0.33 -29.40
C PHE A 221 45.05 1.28 -28.57
N LYS A 222 43.91 0.78 -28.10
CA LYS A 222 42.98 1.56 -27.29
C LYS A 222 42.96 1.03 -25.86
N TYR A 223 43.09 1.92 -24.90
CA TYR A 223 43.02 1.60 -23.47
C TYR A 223 41.84 2.27 -22.84
N VAL A 224 41.15 1.58 -21.93
CA VAL A 224 40.16 2.11 -21.02
C VAL A 224 40.47 1.65 -19.60
N VAL A 225 39.98 2.41 -18.63
CA VAL A 225 40.20 2.12 -17.21
C VAL A 225 38.86 2.19 -16.49
N THR A 226 38.64 1.25 -15.60
CA THR A 226 37.53 1.24 -14.65
C THR A 226 38.06 1.42 -13.24
N ALA A 227 37.20 1.81 -12.31
CA ALA A 227 37.46 1.87 -10.88
C ALA A 227 36.59 0.85 -10.15
N ALA A 228 37.15 0.12 -9.21
CA ALA A 228 36.42 -0.76 -8.32
C ALA A 228 36.29 -0.12 -6.93
N ASP A 229 35.07 -0.12 -6.37
CA ASP A 229 34.82 0.40 -5.03
C ASP A 229 35.57 -0.46 -3.99
N LYS A 230 36.22 0.20 -3.04
CA LYS A 230 37.07 -0.46 -2.04
C LYS A 230 36.30 -1.32 -1.02
N ASN A 231 35.03 -1.12 -0.86
CA ASN A 231 34.20 -1.82 0.13
C ASN A 231 33.30 -2.86 -0.52
N THR A 232 32.74 -2.53 -1.68
CA THR A 232 31.72 -3.35 -2.35
C THR A 232 32.29 -4.11 -3.56
N TYR A 233 33.45 -3.71 -4.05
CA TYR A 233 34.08 -4.22 -5.29
C TYR A 233 33.22 -4.00 -6.54
N GLU A 234 32.22 -3.13 -6.46
CA GLU A 234 31.45 -2.75 -7.65
C GLU A 234 32.36 -2.01 -8.63
N GLU A 235 32.34 -2.43 -9.88
CA GLU A 235 33.15 -1.85 -10.95
C GLU A 235 32.39 -0.75 -11.68
N SER A 236 33.06 0.38 -11.92
CA SER A 236 32.52 1.54 -12.63
C SER A 236 32.31 1.29 -14.13
N GLU A 237 31.65 2.23 -14.79
CA GLU A 237 31.76 2.35 -16.26
C GLU A 237 33.21 2.55 -16.68
N PRO A 238 33.60 2.10 -17.89
CA PRO A 238 34.93 2.39 -18.43
C PRO A 238 35.08 3.90 -18.72
N SER A 239 36.31 4.39 -18.55
CA SER A 239 36.68 5.74 -18.94
C SER A 239 36.52 5.98 -20.44
N ALA A 240 36.64 7.25 -20.87
CA ALA A 240 36.96 7.52 -22.28
C ALA A 240 38.27 6.83 -22.64
N TYR A 241 38.35 6.28 -23.86
CA TYR A 241 39.54 5.59 -24.28
C TYR A 241 40.70 6.56 -24.57
N TRP A 242 41.93 6.11 -24.29
CA TRP A 242 43.14 6.68 -24.82
C TRP A 242 43.66 5.81 -25.97
N GLU A 243 44.00 6.41 -27.10
CA GLU A 243 44.44 5.73 -28.30
C GLU A 243 45.88 6.08 -28.64
N VAL A 244 46.66 5.07 -28.95
CA VAL A 244 48.03 5.22 -29.45
C VAL A 244 48.22 4.42 -30.73
N ILE A 245 48.84 5.03 -31.76
CA ILE A 245 49.10 4.40 -33.05
C ILE A 245 50.60 4.14 -33.16
N ARG A 246 50.99 2.88 -33.33
CA ARG A 246 52.39 2.45 -33.44
C ARG A 246 52.54 1.29 -34.40
N ALA A 247 53.70 1.26 -35.13
CA ALA A 247 54.06 0.14 -35.98
C ALA A 247 54.38 -1.14 -35.19
N ILE A 248 54.80 -0.98 -33.94
CA ILE A 248 55.15 -2.07 -33.03
C ILE A 248 54.44 -1.81 -31.70
N GLY A 249 53.82 -2.85 -31.13
CA GLY A 249 53.16 -2.79 -29.84
C GLY A 249 54.10 -2.50 -28.67
N PRO A 250 53.58 -2.33 -27.47
CA PRO A 250 54.35 -2.08 -26.27
C PRO A 250 55.33 -3.24 -25.99
N ARG A 251 56.50 -2.92 -25.44
CA ARG A 251 57.53 -3.88 -25.05
C ARG A 251 58.36 -3.33 -23.92
N LYS A 252 59.07 -4.19 -23.20
CA LYS A 252 59.89 -3.80 -22.05
C LYS A 252 60.90 -2.69 -22.33
N SER A 253 61.46 -2.63 -23.55
CA SER A 253 62.37 -1.57 -23.95
C SER A 253 61.69 -0.27 -24.41
N GLU A 254 60.42 -0.31 -24.73
CA GLU A 254 59.61 0.80 -25.23
C GLU A 254 58.16 0.65 -24.71
N PRO A 255 57.95 0.87 -23.42
CA PRO A 255 56.60 0.73 -22.83
C PRO A 255 55.67 1.84 -23.31
N PHE A 256 54.35 1.56 -23.29
CA PHE A 256 53.36 2.60 -23.34
C PHE A 256 53.03 3.01 -21.90
N SER A 257 53.15 4.28 -21.61
CA SER A 257 52.87 4.81 -20.28
C SER A 257 51.48 5.48 -20.26
N LEU A 258 50.59 4.95 -19.44
CA LEU A 258 49.26 5.51 -19.21
C LEU A 258 49.31 6.42 -17.99
N HIS A 259 48.76 7.60 -18.11
CA HIS A 259 48.66 8.57 -17.03
C HIS A 259 47.21 8.83 -16.71
N PHE A 260 46.89 8.91 -15.43
CA PHE A 260 45.54 9.17 -14.93
C PHE A 260 45.54 10.51 -14.20
N VAL A 261 45.73 11.58 -14.95
CA VAL A 261 45.69 12.94 -14.42
C VAL A 261 44.23 13.44 -14.43
N GLY A 262 43.78 13.96 -13.30
CA GLY A 262 42.47 14.63 -13.24
C GLY A 262 41.29 13.75 -12.75
N PHE A 263 41.55 12.60 -12.12
CA PHE A 263 40.49 11.87 -11.41
C PHE A 263 39.75 12.81 -10.48
N GLN A 264 38.42 12.79 -10.53
CA GLN A 264 37.61 13.52 -9.58
C GLN A 264 37.91 13.04 -8.16
N ALA A 265 37.98 13.96 -7.21
CA ALA A 265 38.29 13.65 -5.81
C ALA A 265 37.35 12.57 -5.22
N ALA A 266 36.06 12.56 -5.63
CA ALA A 266 35.09 11.57 -5.23
C ALA A 266 35.44 10.14 -5.67
N VAL A 267 35.92 9.96 -6.92
CA VAL A 267 36.32 8.66 -7.43
C VAL A 267 37.56 8.16 -6.68
N LYS A 268 38.55 9.04 -6.44
CA LYS A 268 39.74 8.71 -5.65
C LYS A 268 39.44 8.22 -4.24
N ALA A 269 38.46 8.83 -3.58
CA ALA A 269 38.07 8.46 -2.22
C ALA A 269 37.34 7.11 -2.13
N GLN A 270 36.63 6.74 -3.19
CA GLN A 270 35.82 5.52 -3.26
C GLN A 270 36.57 4.33 -3.84
N ALA A 271 37.45 4.58 -4.83
CA ALA A 271 38.14 3.51 -5.51
C ALA A 271 39.16 2.79 -4.59
N GLY A 272 39.13 1.45 -4.63
CA GLY A 272 40.15 0.58 -4.04
C GLY A 272 41.18 0.17 -5.06
N GLU A 273 40.74 -0.17 -6.26
CA GLU A 273 41.56 -0.65 -7.36
C GLU A 273 41.09 -0.04 -8.67
N TYR A 274 41.99 -0.03 -9.65
CA TYR A 274 41.69 0.34 -11.03
C TYR A 274 42.04 -0.83 -11.94
N TYR A 275 41.11 -1.19 -12.84
CA TYR A 275 41.33 -2.24 -13.83
C TYR A 275 41.62 -1.61 -15.19
N ILE A 276 42.68 -2.04 -15.82
CA ILE A 276 43.18 -1.52 -17.11
C ILE A 276 42.83 -2.55 -18.17
N TYR A 277 42.19 -2.09 -19.23
CA TYR A 277 41.80 -2.94 -20.35
C TYR A 277 42.36 -2.40 -21.64
N LEU A 278 42.73 -3.32 -22.54
CA LEU A 278 43.35 -3.03 -23.83
C LEU A 278 42.55 -3.65 -24.98
N ASP A 279 42.23 -2.84 -25.99
CA ASP A 279 41.78 -3.27 -27.31
C ASP A 279 42.96 -3.09 -28.31
N PRO A 280 43.72 -4.16 -28.60
CA PRO A 280 44.86 -4.10 -29.50
C PRO A 280 44.46 -4.18 -30.99
N PHE A 281 43.19 -4.41 -31.29
CA PHE A 281 42.69 -4.62 -32.64
C PHE A 281 41.70 -3.52 -33.10
N THR A 282 41.39 -2.58 -32.24
CA THR A 282 40.41 -1.50 -32.49
C THR A 282 39.03 -1.98 -32.97
N ASN A 283 38.64 -3.16 -32.50
CA ASN A 283 37.36 -3.78 -32.82
C ASN A 283 36.30 -3.52 -31.74
N GLY A 284 36.66 -2.75 -30.70
CA GLY A 284 35.78 -2.43 -29.57
C GLY A 284 35.72 -3.51 -28.48
N ILE A 285 36.55 -4.57 -28.60
CA ILE A 285 36.64 -5.63 -27.60
C ILE A 285 37.90 -5.40 -26.75
N TYR A 286 37.69 -5.05 -25.49
CA TYR A 286 38.75 -4.78 -24.53
C TYR A 286 38.99 -6.01 -23.66
N GLY A 287 40.24 -6.49 -23.58
CA GLY A 287 40.64 -7.54 -22.64
C GLY A 287 41.33 -6.95 -21.42
N PHE A 288 41.20 -7.61 -20.28
CA PHE A 288 41.86 -7.22 -19.04
C PHE A 288 43.39 -7.30 -19.19
N LEU A 289 44.10 -6.24 -18.82
CA LEU A 289 45.53 -6.15 -18.92
C LEU A 289 46.22 -6.19 -17.54
N ALA A 290 45.73 -5.40 -16.59
CA ALA A 290 46.35 -5.29 -15.28
C ALA A 290 45.40 -4.64 -14.23
N THR A 291 45.74 -4.87 -12.97
CA THR A 291 45.20 -4.14 -11.83
C THR A 291 46.20 -3.13 -11.31
N ALA A 292 45.73 -1.98 -10.93
CA ALA A 292 46.54 -0.92 -10.37
C ALA A 292 45.89 -0.41 -9.07
N VAL A 293 46.68 -0.27 -8.02
CA VAL A 293 46.24 0.23 -6.71
C VAL A 293 46.65 1.69 -6.57
N TRP A 294 45.72 2.54 -6.17
CA TRP A 294 46.02 3.94 -5.91
C TRP A 294 46.70 4.11 -4.55
N ASP A 295 47.85 4.74 -4.53
CA ASP A 295 48.70 4.96 -3.36
C ASP A 295 48.28 6.19 -2.51
N GLY A 296 47.25 6.91 -2.93
CA GLY A 296 46.78 8.12 -2.24
C GLY A 296 47.48 9.42 -2.66
N THR A 297 48.51 9.39 -3.49
CA THR A 297 49.34 10.54 -3.84
C THR A 297 49.31 10.90 -5.32
N GLY A 298 48.42 11.66 -5.82
CA GLY A 298 48.57 12.32 -7.13
C GLY A 298 48.20 11.49 -8.37
N ALA A 299 48.91 11.68 -9.46
CA ALA A 299 48.72 11.00 -10.74
C ALA A 299 49.22 9.54 -10.66
N PHE A 300 48.44 8.67 -11.28
CA PHE A 300 48.77 7.25 -11.36
C PHE A 300 49.41 6.95 -12.72
N ASP A 301 50.54 6.23 -12.73
CA ASP A 301 51.23 5.81 -13.93
C ASP A 301 51.25 4.29 -14.04
N PHE A 302 50.83 3.78 -15.19
CA PHE A 302 50.95 2.37 -15.53
C PHE A 302 51.78 2.21 -16.81
N HIS A 303 52.71 1.26 -16.81
CA HIS A 303 53.55 0.97 -17.96
C HIS A 303 53.19 -0.37 -18.58
N ASP A 304 52.57 -0.33 -19.76
CA ASP A 304 52.34 -1.53 -20.55
C ASP A 304 53.64 -1.92 -21.25
N ILE A 305 54.15 -3.09 -20.90
CA ILE A 305 55.38 -3.68 -21.43
C ILE A 305 55.14 -4.81 -22.44
N GLY A 306 53.86 -4.95 -22.91
CA GLY A 306 53.52 -5.89 -23.98
C GLY A 306 52.99 -7.23 -23.51
N PHE A 307 52.35 -7.30 -22.35
CA PHE A 307 51.58 -8.49 -21.99
C PHE A 307 50.33 -8.58 -22.85
N PRO A 308 49.95 -9.78 -23.30
CA PRO A 308 48.69 -9.95 -24.01
C PRO A 308 47.51 -9.71 -23.05
N PRO A 309 46.48 -8.97 -23.49
CA PRO A 309 45.25 -8.80 -22.69
C PRO A 309 44.48 -10.12 -22.57
N ASP A 310 43.85 -10.33 -21.41
CA ASP A 310 42.96 -11.45 -21.16
C ASP A 310 41.55 -11.10 -21.63
N PHE A 311 41.14 -11.64 -22.77
CA PHE A 311 39.80 -11.44 -23.32
C PHE A 311 38.70 -12.28 -22.64
N SER A 312 39.05 -13.12 -21.66
CA SER A 312 38.06 -13.77 -20.80
C SER A 312 37.47 -12.80 -19.78
N GLN A 313 38.11 -11.64 -19.58
CA GLN A 313 37.64 -10.55 -18.73
C GLN A 313 37.55 -9.26 -19.53
N THR A 314 36.35 -8.70 -19.68
CA THR A 314 36.16 -7.41 -20.36
C THR A 314 35.56 -6.40 -19.36
N PRO A 315 35.69 -5.08 -19.62
CA PRO A 315 35.02 -4.09 -18.77
C PRO A 315 33.51 -4.31 -18.74
N PRO A 316 32.82 -3.97 -17.63
CA PRO A 316 31.39 -4.13 -17.53
C PRO A 316 30.66 -3.41 -18.64
N LEU A 317 29.71 -4.11 -19.27
CA LEU A 317 28.76 -3.49 -20.20
C LEU A 317 27.65 -2.83 -19.40
N VAL A 318 27.75 -1.53 -19.22
CA VAL A 318 26.72 -0.76 -18.54
C VAL A 318 25.55 -0.52 -19.49
N VAL A 319 24.39 -0.99 -19.09
CA VAL A 319 23.14 -0.75 -19.81
C VAL A 319 22.36 0.32 -19.08
N ARG A 320 22.32 1.54 -19.62
CA ARG A 320 21.45 2.61 -19.12
C ARG A 320 20.03 2.35 -19.55
N ARG A 321 19.29 1.62 -18.70
CA ARG A 321 17.87 1.34 -18.91
C ARG A 321 17.03 2.49 -18.38
N PHE A 322 15.81 2.59 -18.85
CA PHE A 322 14.77 3.49 -18.32
C PHE A 322 15.13 4.99 -18.42
N ALA A 323 15.96 5.36 -19.37
CA ALA A 323 16.39 6.75 -19.57
C ALA A 323 15.51 7.55 -20.56
N ALA A 324 14.66 6.88 -21.32
CA ALA A 324 13.82 7.51 -22.37
C ALA A 324 12.36 7.14 -22.21
N SER A 325 11.48 8.01 -22.71
CA SER A 325 10.05 7.70 -22.81
C SER A 325 9.83 6.42 -23.61
N GLY A 326 8.86 5.60 -23.20
CA GLY A 326 8.62 4.25 -23.73
C GLY A 326 9.38 3.14 -22.99
N THR A 327 10.56 3.45 -22.41
CA THR A 327 11.35 2.47 -21.66
C THR A 327 11.08 2.48 -20.16
N TYR A 328 10.30 3.46 -19.64
CA TYR A 328 10.03 3.57 -18.21
C TYR A 328 9.24 2.38 -17.68
N PRO A 329 9.64 1.79 -16.53
CA PRO A 329 8.98 0.63 -15.97
C PRO A 329 7.64 1.01 -15.31
N ALA A 330 6.62 0.17 -15.49
CA ALA A 330 5.33 0.35 -14.84
C ALA A 330 5.31 -0.15 -13.39
N MET A 331 6.22 -1.04 -13.01
CA MET A 331 6.27 -1.60 -11.66
C MET A 331 7.67 -2.00 -11.23
N ALA A 332 7.83 -2.12 -9.90
CA ALA A 332 9.05 -2.58 -9.27
C ALA A 332 8.76 -3.61 -8.18
N ALA A 333 9.74 -4.44 -7.88
CA ALA A 333 9.77 -5.34 -6.73
C ALA A 333 11.20 -5.53 -6.24
N TYR A 334 11.35 -5.97 -4.98
CA TYR A 334 12.64 -6.42 -4.44
C TYR A 334 12.59 -7.93 -4.20
N TYR A 335 13.57 -8.64 -4.73
CA TYR A 335 13.67 -10.09 -4.57
C TYR A 335 15.13 -10.53 -4.63
N GLN A 336 15.56 -11.38 -3.71
CA GLN A 336 16.95 -11.89 -3.63
C GLN A 336 18.00 -10.78 -3.76
N GLN A 337 17.88 -9.70 -2.96
CA GLN A 337 18.79 -8.55 -2.94
C GLN A 337 18.92 -7.80 -4.28
N ARG A 338 18.00 -8.00 -5.21
CA ARG A 338 17.91 -7.30 -6.49
C ARG A 338 16.67 -6.42 -6.53
N ARG A 339 16.79 -5.27 -7.17
CA ARG A 339 15.62 -4.49 -7.60
C ARG A 339 15.18 -4.98 -8.96
N PHE A 340 13.95 -5.44 -9.07
CA PHE A 340 13.31 -5.80 -10.32
C PHE A 340 12.41 -4.69 -10.81
N PHE A 341 12.47 -4.44 -12.11
CA PHE A 341 11.51 -3.64 -12.85
C PHE A 341 10.80 -4.50 -13.89
N ALA A 342 9.57 -4.16 -14.23
CA ALA A 342 8.86 -4.84 -15.31
C ALA A 342 7.90 -3.91 -16.02
N ASN A 343 7.49 -4.36 -17.22
CA ASN A 343 6.51 -3.72 -18.09
C ASN A 343 6.87 -2.28 -18.44
N SER A 344 7.42 -2.07 -19.61
CA SER A 344 7.48 -0.75 -20.22
C SER A 344 6.51 -0.68 -21.41
N ARG A 345 6.28 0.50 -21.95
CA ARG A 345 5.45 0.65 -23.16
C ARG A 345 6.03 -0.12 -24.35
N ASP A 346 7.36 -0.10 -24.49
CA ASP A 346 8.08 -0.76 -25.57
C ASP A 346 8.19 -2.27 -25.34
N GLU A 347 8.33 -2.71 -24.08
CA GLU A 347 8.50 -4.11 -23.70
C GLU A 347 7.57 -4.48 -22.52
N PRO A 348 6.26 -4.68 -22.77
CA PRO A 348 5.28 -4.94 -21.70
C PRO A 348 5.45 -6.31 -21.03
N GLU A 349 6.17 -7.25 -21.64
CA GLU A 349 6.47 -8.59 -21.14
C GLU A 349 7.89 -8.66 -20.54
N GLY A 350 8.64 -7.56 -20.59
CA GLY A 350 10.01 -7.47 -20.10
C GLY A 350 10.09 -7.44 -18.58
N VAL A 351 11.08 -8.16 -18.05
CA VAL A 351 11.45 -8.14 -16.62
C VAL A 351 12.96 -7.95 -16.51
N TRP A 352 13.38 -7.00 -15.67
CA TRP A 352 14.78 -6.61 -15.51
C TRP A 352 15.15 -6.56 -14.03
N GLY A 353 16.09 -7.37 -13.62
CA GLY A 353 16.66 -7.37 -12.28
C GLY A 353 18.03 -6.72 -12.25
N SER A 354 18.33 -5.92 -11.24
CA SER A 354 19.65 -5.31 -11.03
C SER A 354 20.71 -6.37 -10.69
N ARG A 355 21.99 -5.97 -10.67
CA ARG A 355 23.03 -6.79 -10.06
C ARG A 355 22.72 -7.08 -8.59
N LEU A 356 23.22 -8.22 -8.11
CA LEU A 356 23.05 -8.65 -6.73
C LEU A 356 23.64 -7.63 -5.76
N GLY A 357 22.83 -7.10 -4.84
CA GLY A 357 23.25 -6.09 -3.87
C GLY A 357 23.35 -4.65 -4.41
N PHE A 358 23.21 -4.44 -5.73
CA PHE A 358 23.36 -3.12 -6.38
C PHE A 358 22.08 -2.70 -7.11
N PRO A 359 21.12 -2.12 -6.42
CA PRO A 359 19.78 -1.85 -6.97
C PRO A 359 19.74 -0.81 -8.11
N MET A 360 20.83 -0.07 -8.33
CA MET A 360 20.96 0.90 -9.43
C MET A 360 21.74 0.33 -10.63
N ASN A 361 22.46 -0.78 -10.46
CA ASN A 361 23.33 -1.33 -11.48
C ASN A 361 22.63 -2.44 -12.27
N PHE A 362 22.42 -2.21 -13.57
CA PHE A 362 21.83 -3.16 -14.52
C PHE A 362 22.86 -3.64 -15.56
N GLY A 363 24.15 -3.52 -15.22
CA GLY A 363 25.26 -3.96 -16.05
C GLY A 363 25.43 -5.48 -16.06
N ILE A 364 26.11 -5.96 -17.09
CA ILE A 364 26.50 -7.36 -17.26
C ILE A 364 28.00 -7.45 -17.52
N SER A 365 28.63 -8.51 -17.04
CA SER A 365 30.03 -8.81 -17.27
C SER A 365 30.22 -9.68 -18.53
N SER A 366 31.42 -9.74 -19.03
CA SER A 366 31.82 -10.73 -20.04
C SER A 366 33.11 -11.41 -19.61
N PRO A 367 33.12 -12.71 -19.34
CA PRO A 367 31.95 -13.60 -19.37
C PRO A 367 30.89 -13.26 -18.30
N LEU A 368 29.67 -13.70 -18.55
CA LEU A 368 28.54 -13.48 -17.67
C LEU A 368 28.80 -14.11 -16.30
N GLN A 369 28.54 -13.34 -15.21
CA GLN A 369 28.73 -13.75 -13.82
C GLN A 369 27.37 -13.98 -13.15
N ASP A 370 27.34 -14.77 -12.06
CA ASP A 370 26.10 -15.09 -11.33
C ASP A 370 25.46 -13.87 -10.64
N ASP A 371 26.27 -12.88 -10.29
CA ASP A 371 25.81 -11.63 -9.66
C ASP A 371 25.36 -10.56 -10.65
N ASP A 372 25.58 -10.75 -11.97
CA ASP A 372 25.17 -9.82 -13.01
C ASP A 372 23.66 -9.57 -13.07
N ALA A 373 23.28 -8.49 -13.74
CA ALA A 373 21.89 -8.13 -13.97
C ALA A 373 21.15 -9.22 -14.74
N VAL A 374 19.89 -9.44 -14.36
CA VAL A 374 19.01 -10.46 -14.92
C VAL A 374 18.01 -9.81 -15.87
N THR A 375 17.87 -10.36 -17.07
CA THR A 375 16.90 -9.87 -18.05
C THR A 375 16.20 -11.04 -18.72
N PHE A 376 14.87 -11.03 -18.72
CA PHE A 376 14.07 -12.04 -19.44
C PHE A 376 12.74 -11.47 -19.91
N ARG A 377 12.10 -12.18 -20.81
CA ARG A 377 10.75 -11.92 -21.32
C ARG A 377 9.85 -13.11 -21.07
N LEU A 378 8.59 -12.85 -20.73
CA LEU A 378 7.59 -13.89 -20.58
C LEU A 378 7.06 -14.26 -21.97
N ALA A 379 7.44 -15.43 -22.46
CA ALA A 379 7.08 -15.92 -23.79
C ALA A 379 5.84 -16.83 -23.71
N GLY A 380 4.66 -16.25 -23.58
CA GLY A 380 3.38 -16.96 -23.58
C GLY A 380 2.77 -17.12 -24.98
N LYS A 381 1.65 -17.84 -25.08
CA LYS A 381 0.87 -17.99 -26.32
C LYS A 381 0.17 -16.71 -26.78
N GLN A 382 -0.05 -15.78 -25.87
CA GLN A 382 -0.67 -14.48 -26.07
C GLN A 382 0.25 -13.38 -25.53
N ARG A 383 -0.02 -12.12 -25.88
CA ARG A 383 0.65 -10.98 -25.27
C ARG A 383 0.31 -10.97 -23.77
N ASN A 384 1.34 -10.94 -22.93
CA ASN A 384 1.25 -11.08 -21.49
C ASN A 384 1.85 -9.85 -20.75
N PRO A 385 1.24 -8.65 -20.82
CA PRO A 385 1.72 -7.50 -20.08
C PRO A 385 1.80 -7.82 -18.59
N VAL A 386 2.96 -7.59 -17.98
CA VAL A 386 3.15 -7.81 -16.56
C VAL A 386 2.30 -6.82 -15.77
N GLN A 387 1.50 -7.31 -14.81
CA GLN A 387 0.68 -6.49 -13.93
C GLN A 387 1.28 -6.35 -12.54
N HIS A 388 1.89 -7.41 -12.00
CA HIS A 388 2.49 -7.40 -10.67
C HIS A 388 3.72 -8.31 -10.60
N LEU A 389 4.70 -7.89 -9.78
CA LEU A 389 5.86 -8.69 -9.37
C LEU A 389 5.78 -8.89 -7.87
N ILE A 390 5.87 -10.14 -7.40
CA ILE A 390 5.75 -10.47 -5.98
C ILE A 390 6.82 -11.49 -5.60
N GLY A 391 7.75 -11.10 -4.72
CA GLY A 391 8.71 -12.03 -4.14
C GLY A 391 8.05 -12.87 -3.04
N LEU A 392 8.00 -14.18 -3.20
CA LEU A 392 7.56 -15.13 -2.17
C LEU A 392 8.76 -15.74 -1.46
N GLY A 393 9.15 -15.14 -0.34
CA GLY A 393 10.31 -15.56 0.42
C GLY A 393 11.58 -15.57 -0.46
N THR A 394 12.40 -16.63 -0.35
CA THR A 394 13.62 -16.79 -1.14
C THR A 394 13.46 -17.74 -2.34
N ARG A 395 12.26 -18.32 -2.54
CA ARG A 395 12.07 -19.47 -3.44
C ARG A 395 11.61 -19.11 -4.84
N ALA A 396 10.77 -18.07 -4.98
CA ALA A 396 10.23 -17.74 -6.29
C ALA A 396 9.85 -16.25 -6.39
N LEU A 397 9.97 -15.71 -7.59
CA LEU A 397 9.34 -14.47 -8.01
C LEU A 397 8.05 -14.83 -8.74
N VAL A 398 6.90 -14.46 -8.19
CA VAL A 398 5.61 -14.61 -8.85
C VAL A 398 5.37 -13.40 -9.74
N VAL A 399 5.08 -13.64 -11.00
CA VAL A 399 4.75 -12.62 -11.96
C VAL A 399 3.29 -12.80 -12.38
N LEU A 400 2.46 -11.85 -12.03
CA LEU A 400 1.06 -11.85 -12.46
C LEU A 400 0.95 -10.98 -13.72
N THR A 401 0.36 -11.54 -14.77
CA THR A 401 0.08 -10.84 -16.03
C THR A 401 -1.41 -10.62 -16.18
N ASP A 402 -1.84 -9.92 -17.21
CA ASP A 402 -3.28 -9.76 -17.51
C ASP A 402 -3.95 -11.05 -18.00
N VAL A 403 -3.17 -12.08 -18.37
CA VAL A 403 -3.66 -13.35 -18.93
C VAL A 403 -3.39 -14.55 -18.01
N GLY A 404 -2.28 -14.55 -17.29
CA GLY A 404 -1.89 -15.72 -16.49
C GLY A 404 -0.91 -15.39 -15.34
N GLU A 405 -0.64 -16.40 -14.56
CA GLU A 405 0.25 -16.39 -13.42
C GLU A 405 1.51 -17.17 -13.73
N TRP A 406 2.67 -16.56 -13.51
CA TRP A 406 3.98 -17.13 -13.79
C TRP A 406 4.79 -17.31 -12.51
N LEU A 407 5.50 -18.43 -12.45
CA LEU A 407 6.48 -18.71 -11.41
C LEU A 407 7.88 -18.58 -12.03
N VAL A 408 8.69 -17.67 -11.49
CA VAL A 408 10.06 -17.44 -11.97
C VAL A 408 11.04 -17.83 -10.87
N GLN A 409 11.95 -18.73 -11.21
CA GLN A 409 12.94 -19.28 -10.27
C GLN A 409 14.22 -19.66 -11.02
N GLY A 410 15.31 -19.90 -10.28
CA GLY A 410 16.51 -20.52 -10.83
C GLY A 410 16.31 -22.02 -11.05
N SER A 411 17.13 -22.66 -11.87
CA SER A 411 17.13 -24.10 -12.07
C SER A 411 17.24 -24.85 -10.75
N GLU A 412 16.50 -25.95 -10.62
CA GLU A 412 16.43 -26.78 -9.40
C GLU A 412 16.00 -25.99 -8.14
N GLN A 413 15.14 -24.96 -8.30
CA GLN A 413 14.74 -24.04 -7.23
C GLN A 413 15.90 -23.26 -6.59
N GLY A 414 16.98 -23.09 -7.32
CA GLY A 414 18.15 -22.32 -6.93
C GLY A 414 17.92 -20.79 -7.02
N PRO A 415 18.97 -19.99 -6.76
CA PRO A 415 18.89 -18.54 -6.91
C PRO A 415 18.68 -18.14 -8.37
N LEU A 416 18.03 -16.98 -8.55
CA LEU A 416 17.80 -16.40 -9.86
C LEU A 416 19.11 -15.74 -10.36
N ILE A 417 19.81 -16.43 -11.25
CA ILE A 417 21.05 -15.96 -11.88
C ILE A 417 20.88 -15.84 -13.39
N PRO A 418 21.69 -15.01 -14.08
CA PRO A 418 21.51 -14.73 -15.51
C PRO A 418 21.51 -15.97 -16.42
N THR A 419 22.26 -17.01 -16.03
CA THR A 419 22.41 -18.26 -16.80
C THR A 419 21.38 -19.34 -16.46
N SER A 420 20.52 -19.11 -15.43
CA SER A 420 19.64 -20.13 -14.87
C SER A 420 18.27 -19.55 -14.52
N ILE A 421 17.56 -19.08 -15.54
CA ILE A 421 16.21 -18.51 -15.40
C ILE A 421 15.21 -19.51 -15.96
N GLN A 422 14.27 -19.92 -15.11
CA GLN A 422 13.12 -20.71 -15.51
C GLN A 422 11.84 -19.92 -15.20
N ALA A 423 11.02 -19.67 -16.20
CA ALA A 423 9.75 -18.97 -16.10
C ALA A 423 8.64 -19.86 -16.61
N ASP A 424 7.82 -20.36 -15.71
CA ASP A 424 6.74 -21.30 -16.01
C ASP A 424 5.38 -20.64 -15.83
N GLU A 425 4.52 -20.71 -16.86
CA GLU A 425 3.12 -20.30 -16.77
C GLU A 425 2.32 -21.41 -16.08
N ILE A 426 1.78 -21.10 -14.90
CA ILE A 426 1.18 -22.08 -13.99
C ILE A 426 -0.34 -22.03 -13.94
N ALA A 427 -0.92 -20.86 -14.24
CA ALA A 427 -2.38 -20.68 -14.30
C ALA A 427 -2.75 -19.58 -15.30
N TYR A 428 -4.03 -19.54 -15.68
CA TYR A 428 -4.55 -18.68 -16.77
C TYR A 428 -5.72 -17.80 -16.32
N TRP A 429 -5.68 -17.31 -15.06
CA TRP A 429 -6.73 -16.43 -14.54
C TRP A 429 -6.47 -14.96 -14.84
N GLY A 430 -5.19 -14.60 -14.90
CA GLY A 430 -4.73 -13.23 -15.06
C GLY A 430 -5.05 -12.32 -13.87
N ALA A 431 -4.43 -11.16 -13.81
CA ALA A 431 -4.59 -10.18 -12.73
C ALA A 431 -5.03 -8.81 -13.26
N ALA A 432 -5.92 -8.16 -12.50
CA ALA A 432 -6.29 -6.76 -12.70
C ALA A 432 -5.17 -5.84 -12.15
N PRO A 433 -5.13 -4.54 -12.55
CA PRO A 433 -4.10 -3.61 -12.11
C PRO A 433 -4.27 -3.11 -10.65
N VAL A 434 -4.93 -3.88 -9.81
CA VAL A 434 -5.10 -3.62 -8.36
C VAL A 434 -3.95 -4.27 -7.61
N VAL A 435 -3.24 -3.52 -6.78
CA VAL A 435 -2.05 -4.00 -6.08
C VAL A 435 -2.41 -5.17 -5.16
N PRO A 436 -1.79 -6.35 -5.32
CA PRO A 436 -2.04 -7.51 -4.47
C PRO A 436 -1.48 -7.31 -3.06
N VAL A 437 -2.00 -8.06 -2.09
CA VAL A 437 -1.44 -8.14 -0.75
C VAL A 437 -0.94 -9.56 -0.45
N VAL A 438 0.07 -9.66 0.41
CA VAL A 438 0.64 -10.92 0.83
C VAL A 438 0.32 -11.16 2.30
N ILE A 439 -0.31 -12.29 2.58
CA ILE A 439 -0.70 -12.72 3.94
C ILE A 439 0.02 -14.04 4.23
N GLY A 440 1.08 -13.98 5.04
CA GLY A 440 1.93 -15.16 5.27
C GLY A 440 2.56 -15.69 3.98
N LYS A 441 2.07 -16.79 3.45
CA LYS A 441 2.52 -17.41 2.19
C LYS A 441 1.50 -17.30 1.06
N THR A 442 0.43 -16.56 1.28
CA THR A 442 -0.70 -16.45 0.36
C THR A 442 -0.73 -15.04 -0.26
N ILE A 443 -0.87 -14.98 -1.57
CA ILE A 443 -1.11 -13.74 -2.30
C ILE A 443 -2.62 -13.59 -2.48
N ILE A 444 -3.18 -12.49 -2.05
CA ILE A 444 -4.56 -12.09 -2.37
C ILE A 444 -4.51 -11.07 -3.49
N TYR A 445 -5.17 -11.38 -4.59
CA TYR A 445 -5.17 -10.53 -5.78
C TYR A 445 -6.54 -10.47 -6.45
N VAL A 446 -6.74 -9.47 -7.28
CA VAL A 446 -7.94 -9.32 -8.09
C VAL A 446 -7.68 -9.93 -9.47
N GLN A 447 -8.51 -10.92 -9.86
CA GLN A 447 -8.42 -11.56 -11.17
C GLN A 447 -8.65 -10.56 -12.30
N ALA A 448 -8.13 -10.86 -13.49
CA ALA A 448 -8.40 -10.09 -14.70
C ALA A 448 -9.91 -9.77 -14.86
N ARG A 449 -10.22 -8.58 -15.39
CA ARG A 449 -11.55 -7.96 -15.45
C ARG A 449 -12.09 -7.40 -14.12
N GLY A 450 -11.36 -7.54 -12.99
CA GLY A 450 -11.56 -6.77 -11.78
C GLY A 450 -12.74 -7.16 -10.88
N ARG A 451 -13.34 -8.35 -11.04
CA ARG A 451 -14.56 -8.75 -10.33
C ARG A 451 -14.37 -9.88 -9.32
N ILE A 452 -13.34 -10.68 -9.46
CA ILE A 452 -13.11 -11.86 -8.61
C ILE A 452 -11.85 -11.61 -7.78
N VAL A 453 -11.93 -11.82 -6.48
CA VAL A 453 -10.79 -11.83 -5.57
C VAL A 453 -10.36 -13.27 -5.37
N ARG A 454 -9.09 -13.55 -5.61
CA ARG A 454 -8.51 -14.89 -5.44
C ARG A 454 -7.43 -14.89 -4.39
N ASP A 455 -7.29 -16.02 -3.74
CA ASP A 455 -6.04 -16.35 -3.07
C ASP A 455 -5.14 -17.18 -4.02
N LEU A 456 -3.84 -17.06 -3.84
CA LEU A 456 -2.86 -17.85 -4.55
C LEU A 456 -1.82 -18.29 -3.54
N GLN A 457 -1.77 -19.59 -3.26
CA GLN A 457 -0.91 -20.18 -2.25
C GLN A 457 0.16 -21.06 -2.89
N PHE A 458 1.40 -20.90 -2.46
CA PHE A 458 2.50 -21.74 -2.92
C PHE A 458 2.52 -23.04 -2.10
N ASP A 459 2.27 -24.15 -2.79
CA ASP A 459 2.35 -25.50 -2.22
C ASP A 459 3.65 -26.19 -2.68
N GLY A 460 4.67 -26.03 -1.89
CA GLY A 460 6.09 -26.40 -1.97
C GLY A 460 6.63 -27.45 -2.96
N GLY A 461 5.81 -28.06 -3.78
CA GLY A 461 6.22 -29.06 -4.80
C GLY A 461 5.20 -29.24 -5.93
N ALA A 462 3.97 -28.75 -5.74
CA ALA A 462 2.87 -28.95 -6.68
C ALA A 462 2.50 -27.67 -7.48
N GLY A 463 3.19 -26.55 -7.24
CA GLY A 463 2.89 -25.29 -7.90
C GLY A 463 2.08 -24.30 -7.05
N LEU A 464 1.29 -23.46 -7.69
CA LEU A 464 0.42 -22.48 -7.05
C LEU A 464 -1.04 -22.98 -7.10
N ASN A 465 -1.69 -23.03 -5.94
CA ASN A 465 -3.11 -23.32 -5.83
C ASN A 465 -3.87 -22.05 -5.51
N GLY A 466 -5.00 -21.80 -6.20
CA GLY A 466 -5.80 -20.60 -6.02
C GLY A 466 -7.28 -20.89 -5.88
N ARG A 467 -7.96 -20.22 -4.95
CA ARG A 467 -9.41 -20.32 -4.71
C ARG A 467 -10.09 -19.00 -5.08
N ASP A 468 -11.33 -19.10 -5.51
CA ASP A 468 -12.22 -17.95 -5.66
C ASP A 468 -12.84 -17.63 -4.29
N LEU A 469 -12.41 -16.51 -3.69
CA LEU A 469 -12.91 -16.06 -2.40
C LEU A 469 -14.26 -15.34 -2.50
N THR A 470 -14.70 -14.96 -3.71
CA THR A 470 -15.95 -14.23 -3.94
C THR A 470 -17.15 -15.14 -4.16
N LEU A 471 -16.94 -16.44 -4.37
CA LEU A 471 -17.99 -17.40 -4.76
C LEU A 471 -19.22 -17.38 -3.84
N LEU A 472 -19.00 -17.30 -2.52
CA LEU A 472 -20.09 -17.31 -1.55
C LEU A 472 -20.82 -15.98 -1.45
N ALA A 473 -20.18 -14.88 -1.83
CA ALA A 473 -20.70 -13.52 -1.75
C ALA A 473 -20.78 -12.82 -3.11
N GLY A 474 -21.01 -13.56 -4.22
CA GLY A 474 -20.93 -13.05 -5.60
C GLY A 474 -21.74 -11.80 -5.87
N HIS A 475 -22.89 -11.63 -5.22
CA HIS A 475 -23.75 -10.44 -5.35
C HIS A 475 -23.06 -9.12 -4.91
N LEU A 476 -22.02 -9.18 -4.07
CA LEU A 476 -21.24 -8.01 -3.69
C LEU A 476 -20.31 -7.54 -4.80
N PHE A 477 -20.06 -8.38 -5.82
CA PHE A 477 -19.11 -8.15 -6.89
C PHE A 477 -19.75 -8.01 -8.26
N ASP A 478 -21.00 -8.50 -8.41
CA ASP A 478 -21.72 -8.48 -9.67
C ASP A 478 -21.99 -7.04 -10.14
N GLY A 479 -21.51 -6.72 -11.36
CA GLY A 479 -21.63 -5.38 -11.95
C GLY A 479 -20.57 -4.37 -11.52
N TYR A 480 -19.68 -4.73 -10.60
CA TYR A 480 -18.65 -3.83 -10.05
C TYR A 480 -17.24 -4.36 -10.31
N THR A 481 -16.26 -3.45 -10.24
CA THR A 481 -14.83 -3.78 -10.25
C THR A 481 -14.18 -3.29 -8.96
N MET A 482 -13.04 -3.91 -8.60
CA MET A 482 -12.25 -3.49 -7.44
C MET A 482 -11.26 -2.41 -7.86
N ARG A 483 -11.07 -1.39 -7.01
CA ARG A 483 -10.16 -0.25 -7.23
C ARG A 483 -8.90 -0.32 -6.42
N ALA A 484 -9.03 -0.72 -5.17
CA ALA A 484 -7.92 -0.79 -4.22
C ALA A 484 -8.16 -1.93 -3.25
N LEU A 485 -7.10 -2.50 -2.73
CA LEU A 485 -7.15 -3.41 -1.59
C LEU A 485 -5.90 -3.26 -0.71
N ASP A 486 -6.07 -3.44 0.60
CA ASP A 486 -4.97 -3.50 1.56
C ASP A 486 -5.35 -4.38 2.75
N TYR A 487 -4.36 -4.79 3.54
CA TYR A 487 -4.53 -5.78 4.59
C TYR A 487 -4.20 -5.24 5.97
N ALA A 488 -5.14 -5.37 6.91
CA ALA A 488 -4.97 -5.09 8.34
C ALA A 488 -4.88 -6.42 9.10
N GLN A 489 -3.71 -6.72 9.66
CA GLN A 489 -3.47 -7.95 10.41
C GLN A 489 -4.10 -7.89 11.80
N THR A 490 -3.93 -6.75 12.48
CA THR A 490 -4.34 -6.56 13.88
C THR A 490 -5.50 -5.58 13.97
N PRO A 491 -6.59 -5.89 14.74
CA PRO A 491 -6.81 -7.09 15.57
C PRO A 491 -7.50 -8.26 14.86
N HIS A 492 -8.10 -8.11 13.67
CA HIS A 492 -9.07 -9.09 13.15
C HIS A 492 -8.69 -9.77 11.83
N SER A 493 -7.52 -9.51 11.25
CA SER A 493 -7.09 -10.10 9.96
C SER A 493 -8.08 -9.80 8.82
N ILE A 494 -8.20 -8.54 8.42
CA ILE A 494 -9.18 -8.09 7.42
C ILE A 494 -8.47 -7.55 6.18
N VAL A 495 -8.81 -8.07 5.01
CA VAL A 495 -8.48 -7.47 3.72
C VAL A 495 -9.58 -6.46 3.38
N TRP A 496 -9.22 -5.21 3.31
CA TRP A 496 -10.10 -4.12 2.91
C TRP A 496 -10.07 -3.94 1.40
N VAL A 497 -11.23 -3.80 0.78
CA VAL A 497 -11.36 -3.69 -0.68
C VAL A 497 -12.31 -2.56 -1.02
N VAL A 498 -11.86 -1.63 -1.84
CA VAL A 498 -12.69 -0.53 -2.36
C VAL A 498 -13.29 -0.95 -3.70
N ARG A 499 -14.61 -0.87 -3.79
CA ARG A 499 -15.39 -1.19 -5.00
C ARG A 499 -15.58 0.05 -5.88
N SER A 500 -15.84 -0.15 -7.17
CA SER A 500 -15.95 0.94 -8.16
C SER A 500 -17.10 1.93 -7.93
N ASP A 501 -18.13 1.54 -7.17
CA ASP A 501 -19.23 2.42 -6.76
C ASP A 501 -18.97 3.17 -5.44
N GLY A 502 -17.80 2.98 -4.83
CA GLY A 502 -17.45 3.62 -3.57
C GLY A 502 -17.87 2.84 -2.31
N THR A 503 -18.37 1.62 -2.44
CA THR A 503 -18.61 0.75 -1.27
C THR A 503 -17.27 0.18 -0.79
N LEU A 504 -17.05 0.18 0.53
CA LEU A 504 -15.92 -0.49 1.17
C LEU A 504 -16.34 -1.91 1.56
N LEU A 505 -15.62 -2.91 1.08
CA LEU A 505 -15.80 -4.31 1.49
C LEU A 505 -14.69 -4.71 2.45
N GLY A 506 -15.00 -5.60 3.39
CA GLY A 506 -14.02 -6.27 4.22
C GLY A 506 -14.10 -7.77 4.02
N LEU A 507 -12.97 -8.41 3.92
CA LEU A 507 -12.83 -9.86 3.94
C LEU A 507 -12.05 -10.25 5.19
N THR A 508 -12.71 -10.80 6.17
CA THR A 508 -12.00 -11.47 7.28
C THR A 508 -11.41 -12.76 6.74
N TYR A 509 -10.09 -12.88 6.77
CA TYR A 509 -9.36 -13.99 6.14
C TYR A 509 -8.37 -14.62 7.10
N VAL A 510 -8.65 -15.87 7.50
CA VAL A 510 -7.79 -16.70 8.35
C VAL A 510 -7.65 -18.06 7.68
N PRO A 511 -6.65 -18.22 6.78
CA PRO A 511 -6.51 -19.42 5.96
C PRO A 511 -6.27 -20.71 6.76
N ASP A 512 -5.59 -20.62 7.90
CA ASP A 512 -5.28 -21.77 8.76
C ASP A 512 -6.54 -22.42 9.35
N ASP A 513 -7.61 -21.64 9.55
CA ASP A 513 -8.89 -22.09 10.09
C ASP A 513 -9.97 -22.24 8.99
N ASP A 514 -9.61 -22.15 7.72
CA ASP A 514 -10.52 -22.16 6.56
C ASP A 514 -11.64 -21.12 6.69
N LEU A 515 -11.33 -19.97 7.31
CA LEU A 515 -12.27 -18.89 7.57
C LEU A 515 -12.06 -17.77 6.56
N TRP A 516 -13.11 -17.48 5.78
CA TRP A 516 -13.20 -16.27 4.98
C TRP A 516 -14.66 -15.83 4.92
N GLY A 517 -14.90 -14.57 5.33
CA GLY A 517 -16.24 -13.99 5.40
C GLY A 517 -16.24 -12.55 4.89
N TRP A 518 -17.10 -12.27 3.90
CA TRP A 518 -17.28 -10.93 3.36
C TRP A 518 -18.29 -10.15 4.17
N HIS A 519 -18.03 -8.87 4.33
CA HIS A 519 -18.92 -7.88 4.91
C HIS A 519 -18.78 -6.56 4.17
N ARG A 520 -19.86 -5.76 4.13
CA ARG A 520 -19.89 -4.49 3.40
C ARG A 520 -20.05 -3.31 4.33
N HIS A 521 -19.43 -2.18 3.94
CA HIS A 521 -19.44 -0.95 4.71
C HIS A 521 -19.78 0.22 3.82
N ASP A 522 -20.61 1.10 4.33
CA ASP A 522 -20.94 2.38 3.73
C ASP A 522 -21.02 3.46 4.82
N SER A 523 -21.01 4.71 4.40
CA SER A 523 -21.10 5.88 5.29
C SER A 523 -22.24 6.80 4.85
N GLY A 524 -23.39 6.19 4.56
CA GLY A 524 -24.56 6.89 4.03
C GLY A 524 -24.59 6.98 2.50
N ALA A 525 -25.65 7.56 1.95
CA ALA A 525 -25.88 7.64 0.49
C ALA A 525 -24.94 8.63 -0.22
N ASP A 526 -24.38 9.58 0.53
CA ASP A 526 -23.63 10.72 0.01
C ASP A 526 -22.11 10.58 0.23
N ALA A 527 -21.65 9.34 0.47
CA ALA A 527 -20.24 9.04 0.67
C ALA A 527 -19.74 7.95 -0.29
N ALA A 528 -18.55 8.12 -0.84
CA ALA A 528 -17.90 7.13 -1.69
C ALA A 528 -16.44 6.93 -1.27
N PHE A 529 -16.07 5.71 -0.88
CA PHE A 529 -14.68 5.35 -0.64
C PHE A 529 -13.94 5.23 -1.98
N LEU A 530 -12.74 5.79 -2.05
CA LEU A 530 -11.95 5.86 -3.27
C LEU A 530 -10.65 5.05 -3.19
N ASP A 531 -10.03 5.04 -2.00
CA ASP A 531 -8.80 4.31 -1.74
C ASP A 531 -8.76 3.86 -0.28
N VAL A 532 -7.94 2.85 0.00
CA VAL A 532 -7.68 2.34 1.35
C VAL A 532 -6.21 2.04 1.49
N CYS A 533 -5.64 2.41 2.63
CA CYS A 533 -4.27 2.10 2.99
C CYS A 533 -4.18 1.75 4.47
N VAL A 534 -3.47 0.69 4.77
CA VAL A 534 -3.25 0.22 6.13
C VAL A 534 -1.83 0.55 6.55
N VAL A 535 -1.70 1.27 7.65
CA VAL A 535 -0.41 1.69 8.21
C VAL A 535 -0.22 1.01 9.56
N PRO A 536 0.88 0.26 9.78
CA PRO A 536 1.17 -0.30 11.09
C PRO A 536 1.41 0.82 12.11
N GLU A 537 0.57 0.89 13.14
CA GLU A 537 0.72 1.81 14.26
C GLU A 537 1.10 1.05 15.54
N ALA A 538 1.33 1.73 16.64
CA ALA A 538 1.92 1.11 17.82
C ALA A 538 1.13 -0.06 18.41
N SER A 539 -0.22 0.00 18.41
CA SER A 539 -1.10 -0.99 19.06
C SER A 539 -1.99 -1.76 18.10
N GLU A 540 -2.28 -1.19 16.93
CA GLU A 540 -3.14 -1.79 15.91
C GLU A 540 -2.75 -1.26 14.52
N ASP A 541 -3.23 -1.92 13.48
CA ASP A 541 -3.08 -1.42 12.12
C ASP A 541 -4.09 -0.31 11.86
N GLY A 542 -3.62 0.91 11.64
CA GLY A 542 -4.43 2.06 11.28
C GLY A 542 -4.99 1.91 9.87
N VAL A 543 -6.30 1.86 9.73
CA VAL A 543 -6.98 1.80 8.41
C VAL A 543 -7.34 3.20 7.98
N TYR A 544 -6.69 3.70 6.94
CA TYR A 544 -6.97 5.00 6.35
C TYR A 544 -7.78 4.84 5.08
N VAL A 545 -8.74 5.71 4.90
CA VAL A 545 -9.62 5.73 3.73
C VAL A 545 -9.66 7.12 3.11
N LEU A 546 -9.64 7.16 1.79
CA LEU A 546 -9.91 8.35 1.00
C LEU A 546 -11.39 8.34 0.64
N VAL A 547 -12.12 9.38 1.04
CA VAL A 547 -13.59 9.41 0.93
C VAL A 547 -14.05 10.69 0.25
N ASP A 548 -14.86 10.58 -0.80
CA ASP A 548 -15.68 11.69 -1.29
C ASP A 548 -16.96 11.76 -0.47
N ARG A 549 -17.28 12.95 0.04
CA ARG A 549 -18.50 13.26 0.81
C ARG A 549 -19.21 14.44 0.21
N VAL A 550 -20.53 14.44 0.32
CA VAL A 550 -21.35 15.63 0.03
C VAL A 550 -21.61 16.35 1.36
N ILE A 551 -20.97 17.48 1.56
CA ILE A 551 -21.13 18.33 2.74
C ILE A 551 -21.79 19.62 2.30
N ASN A 552 -22.92 19.96 2.89
CA ASN A 552 -23.71 21.15 2.51
C ASN A 552 -23.91 21.27 0.98
N GLY A 553 -24.22 20.14 0.32
CA GLY A 553 -24.44 20.07 -1.12
C GLY A 553 -23.19 20.15 -2.00
N THR A 554 -21.99 20.19 -1.44
CA THR A 554 -20.72 20.26 -2.16
C THR A 554 -19.94 18.97 -1.97
N THR A 555 -19.44 18.38 -3.07
CA THR A 555 -18.55 17.22 -2.97
C THR A 555 -17.16 17.66 -2.52
N VAL A 556 -16.72 17.12 -1.40
CA VAL A 556 -15.41 17.33 -0.80
C VAL A 556 -14.70 15.98 -0.62
N ARG A 557 -13.38 15.99 -0.66
CA ARG A 557 -12.57 14.79 -0.47
C ARG A 557 -11.78 14.87 0.82
N TYR A 558 -11.95 13.85 1.67
CA TYR A 558 -11.33 13.76 2.97
C TYR A 558 -10.47 12.52 3.11
N ILE A 559 -9.43 12.67 3.92
CA ILE A 559 -8.63 11.59 4.48
C ILE A 559 -9.21 11.28 5.85
N GLU A 560 -9.64 10.05 6.05
CA GLU A 560 -10.21 9.61 7.31
C GLU A 560 -9.47 8.36 7.81
N ARG A 561 -9.39 8.20 9.13
CA ARG A 561 -8.81 7.04 9.79
C ARG A 561 -9.91 6.31 10.56
N MET A 562 -10.07 5.01 10.32
CA MET A 562 -10.98 4.19 11.13
C MET A 562 -10.55 4.25 12.60
N ALA A 563 -11.50 4.46 13.49
CA ALA A 563 -11.24 4.50 14.92
C ALA A 563 -10.80 3.12 15.45
N SER A 564 -10.25 3.08 16.65
CA SER A 564 -9.78 1.84 17.27
C SER A 564 -10.90 0.79 17.34
N ARG A 565 -10.53 -0.45 17.01
CA ARG A 565 -11.40 -1.63 17.11
C ARG A 565 -11.34 -2.28 18.49
N VAL A 566 -10.49 -1.75 19.37
CA VAL A 566 -10.38 -2.17 20.76
C VAL A 566 -11.05 -1.12 21.66
N ILE A 567 -12.17 -1.49 22.27
CA ILE A 567 -13.00 -0.61 23.10
C ILE A 567 -12.93 -1.13 24.53
N LEU A 568 -12.56 -0.28 25.48
CA LEU A 568 -12.44 -0.64 26.88
C LEU A 568 -13.62 -0.12 27.71
N THR A 569 -14.12 1.08 27.39
CA THR A 569 -15.25 1.70 28.07
C THR A 569 -16.23 2.28 27.07
N ARG A 570 -17.45 2.61 27.52
CA ARG A 570 -18.42 3.29 26.65
C ARG A 570 -17.98 4.69 26.23
N ALA A 571 -17.16 5.35 27.04
CA ALA A 571 -16.64 6.67 26.72
C ALA A 571 -15.61 6.63 25.58
N ASP A 572 -14.91 5.49 25.39
CA ASP A 572 -13.95 5.30 24.28
C ASP A 572 -14.66 4.97 22.95
N ALA A 573 -15.96 4.71 22.96
CA ALA A 573 -16.72 4.21 21.82
C ALA A 573 -16.86 5.29 20.73
N PHE A 574 -16.18 5.12 19.61
CA PHE A 574 -16.22 6.05 18.49
C PHE A 574 -16.96 5.42 17.30
N PHE A 575 -18.29 5.65 17.23
CA PHE A 575 -19.19 5.06 16.21
C PHE A 575 -19.89 6.16 15.39
N VAL A 576 -19.13 7.19 15.01
CA VAL A 576 -19.56 8.24 14.09
C VAL A 576 -18.54 8.35 12.94
N ASP A 577 -18.97 8.66 11.73
CA ASP A 577 -18.09 8.82 10.58
C ASP A 577 -17.66 10.28 10.40
N CYS A 578 -16.47 10.48 9.82
CA CYS A 578 -15.85 11.80 9.59
C CYS A 578 -15.83 12.66 10.87
N GLY A 579 -15.68 12.02 12.02
CA GLY A 579 -15.88 12.65 13.31
C GLY A 579 -14.61 13.16 13.96
N VAL A 580 -14.82 13.92 15.05
CA VAL A 580 -13.77 14.41 15.93
C VAL A 580 -14.05 14.00 17.38
N SER A 581 -13.01 14.02 18.20
CA SER A 581 -13.12 13.79 19.65
C SER A 581 -12.64 15.00 20.42
N TYR A 582 -13.32 15.30 21.53
CA TYR A 582 -12.84 16.17 22.57
C TYR A 582 -12.62 15.34 23.84
N ASP A 583 -11.52 15.56 24.51
CA ASP A 583 -11.22 14.98 25.82
C ASP A 583 -10.57 16.06 26.67
N GLY A 584 -11.25 16.49 27.76
CA GLY A 584 -10.77 17.61 28.57
C GLY A 584 -11.75 18.05 29.65
N ALA A 585 -11.62 19.31 30.10
CA ALA A 585 -12.53 19.89 31.06
C ALA A 585 -13.98 19.88 30.52
N PRO A 586 -15.00 19.66 31.38
CA PRO A 586 -16.38 19.62 30.93
C PRO A 586 -16.77 20.87 30.13
N THR A 587 -17.25 20.67 28.90
CA THR A 587 -17.70 21.73 28.00
C THR A 587 -19.05 21.39 27.38
N ALA A 588 -19.86 22.41 27.13
CA ALA A 588 -21.08 22.31 26.32
C ALA A 588 -20.84 22.78 24.88
N ALA A 589 -19.81 23.57 24.61
CA ALA A 589 -19.47 24.04 23.27
C ALA A 589 -18.43 23.09 22.64
N VAL A 590 -18.76 22.54 21.47
CA VAL A 590 -17.87 21.69 20.67
C VAL A 590 -17.59 22.42 19.37
N SER A 591 -16.32 22.75 19.11
CA SER A 591 -15.84 23.44 17.91
C SER A 591 -14.87 22.56 17.10
N GLY A 592 -14.39 23.05 15.96
CA GLY A 592 -13.50 22.28 15.06
C GLY A 592 -14.29 21.35 14.12
N LEU A 593 -15.56 21.67 13.88
CA LEU A 593 -16.47 20.94 13.01
C LEU A 593 -16.64 21.60 11.64
N ASP A 594 -15.75 22.52 11.24
CA ASP A 594 -15.82 23.26 9.96
C ASP A 594 -16.00 22.34 8.75
N HIS A 595 -15.40 21.14 8.81
CA HIS A 595 -15.50 20.12 7.77
C HIS A 595 -16.88 19.45 7.67
N LEU A 596 -17.78 19.67 8.64
CA LEU A 596 -19.16 19.17 8.70
C LEU A 596 -20.20 20.29 8.69
N GLU A 597 -19.84 21.50 8.25
CA GLU A 597 -20.75 22.66 8.24
C GLU A 597 -22.08 22.36 7.52
N GLY A 598 -23.20 22.62 8.19
CA GLY A 598 -24.53 22.38 7.67
C GLY A 598 -25.06 20.93 7.86
N GLU A 599 -24.23 20.00 8.33
CA GLU A 599 -24.63 18.60 8.52
C GLU A 599 -25.22 18.34 9.90
N ILE A 600 -26.18 17.39 9.96
CA ILE A 600 -26.72 16.87 11.22
C ILE A 600 -25.74 15.82 11.74
N VAL A 601 -25.24 16.00 12.96
CA VAL A 601 -24.24 15.13 13.57
C VAL A 601 -24.80 14.31 14.73
N ALA A 602 -24.31 13.08 14.89
CA ALA A 602 -24.53 12.27 16.08
C ALA A 602 -23.49 12.62 17.16
N VAL A 603 -23.90 12.53 18.43
CA VAL A 603 -23.10 12.94 19.57
C VAL A 603 -23.14 11.89 20.69
N LEU A 604 -21.96 11.42 21.09
CA LEU A 604 -21.75 10.64 22.30
C LEU A 604 -21.00 11.50 23.32
N GLY A 605 -21.52 11.66 24.52
CA GLY A 605 -20.89 12.43 25.61
C GLY A 605 -20.73 11.59 26.88
N ASP A 606 -19.49 11.38 27.36
CA ASP A 606 -19.16 10.55 28.54
C ASP A 606 -19.77 9.13 28.45
N GLY A 607 -19.81 8.54 27.24
CA GLY A 607 -20.41 7.23 26.98
C GLY A 607 -21.95 7.20 26.98
N VAL A 608 -22.60 8.36 27.02
CA VAL A 608 -24.06 8.51 26.93
C VAL A 608 -24.42 9.09 25.54
N VAL A 609 -25.40 8.51 24.90
CA VAL A 609 -25.94 9.07 23.63
C VAL A 609 -26.64 10.38 23.94
N VAL A 610 -26.08 11.48 23.46
CA VAL A 610 -26.73 12.81 23.57
C VAL A 610 -27.68 12.99 22.40
N PHE A 611 -27.27 12.59 21.20
CA PHE A 611 -28.09 12.59 20.01
C PHE A 611 -27.56 11.53 19.02
N ASN A 612 -28.44 10.74 18.41
CA ASN A 612 -28.05 9.66 17.50
C ASN A 612 -27.99 10.05 16.01
N GLY A 613 -28.29 11.31 15.71
CA GLY A 613 -28.26 11.82 14.32
C GLY A 613 -29.55 11.57 13.53
N ASP A 614 -30.66 11.19 14.16
CA ASP A 614 -31.93 11.00 13.45
C ASP A 614 -32.52 12.35 12.99
N PRO A 615 -32.65 12.61 11.67
CA PRO A 615 -33.19 13.88 11.17
C PRO A 615 -34.69 14.04 11.45
N ALA A 616 -35.40 12.95 11.80
CA ALA A 616 -36.79 13.00 12.17
C ALA A 616 -36.98 13.42 13.64
N ASP A 617 -35.93 13.42 14.45
CA ASP A 617 -35.98 13.88 15.84
C ASP A 617 -36.07 15.41 15.87
N PRO A 618 -36.99 16.00 16.64
CA PRO A 618 -37.08 17.45 16.82
C PRO A 618 -35.78 18.14 17.29
N ALA A 619 -34.90 17.41 17.94
CA ALA A 619 -33.60 17.90 18.37
C ALA A 619 -32.57 18.08 17.22
N ALA A 620 -32.84 17.58 16.00
CA ALA A 620 -31.90 17.60 14.87
C ALA A 620 -31.40 19.01 14.55
N ALA A 621 -32.27 20.04 14.64
CA ALA A 621 -31.88 21.42 14.40
C ALA A 621 -30.80 21.91 15.39
N THR A 622 -30.80 21.44 16.63
CA THR A 622 -29.78 21.78 17.65
C THR A 622 -28.42 21.14 17.37
N PHE A 623 -28.43 19.98 16.72
CA PHE A 623 -27.21 19.21 16.37
C PHE A 623 -26.82 19.33 14.90
N THR A 624 -27.32 20.38 14.21
CA THR A 624 -26.81 20.80 12.90
C THR A 624 -25.60 21.73 13.12
N VAL A 625 -24.47 21.41 12.49
CA VAL A 625 -23.24 22.22 12.62
C VAL A 625 -23.44 23.60 12.01
N SER A 626 -23.10 24.63 12.76
CA SER A 626 -23.17 26.02 12.31
C SER A 626 -21.97 26.82 12.84
N GLY A 627 -21.24 27.47 11.91
CA GLY A 627 -19.97 28.16 12.23
C GLY A 627 -18.91 27.23 12.80
N GLY A 628 -18.84 25.99 12.29
CA GLY A 628 -17.90 24.97 12.73
C GLY A 628 -18.12 24.47 14.15
N ALA A 629 -19.34 24.63 14.73
CA ALA A 629 -19.59 24.27 16.13
C ALA A 629 -21.02 23.75 16.35
N ILE A 630 -21.23 23.04 17.49
CA ILE A 630 -22.52 22.70 18.07
C ILE A 630 -22.52 23.03 19.57
N THR A 631 -23.71 23.11 20.16
CA THR A 631 -23.87 23.31 21.61
C THR A 631 -24.64 22.16 22.23
N LEU A 632 -24.07 21.53 23.26
CA LEU A 632 -24.70 20.43 24.01
C LEU A 632 -25.61 20.99 25.12
N PRO A 633 -26.68 20.27 25.45
CA PRO A 633 -27.60 20.68 26.56
C PRO A 633 -26.95 20.57 27.92
N VAL A 634 -25.92 19.70 28.06
CA VAL A 634 -25.14 19.47 29.30
C VAL A 634 -23.68 19.35 28.96
N ALA A 635 -22.82 20.02 29.76
CA ALA A 635 -21.37 19.93 29.61
C ALA A 635 -20.88 18.48 29.80
N ARG A 636 -19.93 18.05 28.96
CA ARG A 636 -19.32 16.71 28.97
C ARG A 636 -17.80 16.81 28.89
N SER A 637 -17.12 15.78 29.40
CA SER A 637 -15.65 15.72 29.40
C SER A 637 -15.07 14.98 28.19
N VAL A 638 -15.69 13.85 27.82
CA VAL A 638 -15.32 13.07 26.63
C VAL A 638 -16.47 13.15 25.64
N ILE A 639 -16.22 13.73 24.47
CA ILE A 639 -17.27 13.95 23.47
C ILE A 639 -16.78 13.42 22.12
N HIS A 640 -17.61 12.63 21.45
CA HIS A 640 -17.41 12.20 20.06
C HIS A 640 -18.54 12.76 19.22
N VAL A 641 -18.20 13.45 18.13
CA VAL A 641 -19.16 14.10 17.23
C VAL A 641 -18.80 13.76 15.79
N GLY A 642 -19.77 13.41 14.96
CA GLY A 642 -19.58 13.13 13.54
C GLY A 642 -20.88 12.69 12.86
N LEU A 643 -20.76 12.27 11.59
CA LEU A 643 -21.91 11.81 10.82
C LEU A 643 -22.43 10.46 11.37
N PRO A 644 -23.76 10.27 11.44
CA PRO A 644 -24.34 9.06 12.01
C PRO A 644 -24.17 7.84 11.11
N ILE A 645 -23.82 6.68 11.69
CA ILE A 645 -23.85 5.37 11.03
C ILE A 645 -25.23 4.76 11.26
N ARG A 646 -26.17 5.01 10.34
CA ARG A 646 -27.60 4.66 10.52
C ARG A 646 -27.93 3.19 10.28
N PHE A 647 -27.12 2.49 9.50
CA PHE A 647 -27.40 1.14 9.02
C PHE A 647 -26.26 0.17 9.37
N ALA A 648 -25.94 0.06 10.67
CA ALA A 648 -25.16 -1.07 11.14
C ALA A 648 -26.14 -2.22 11.43
N GLU A 649 -26.19 -3.22 10.53
CA GLU A 649 -27.18 -4.29 10.63
C GLU A 649 -26.64 -5.64 10.15
N ILE A 650 -27.16 -6.70 10.81
CA ILE A 650 -27.04 -8.07 10.36
C ILE A 650 -28.44 -8.65 10.16
N GLU A 651 -28.63 -9.41 9.08
CA GLU A 651 -29.83 -10.21 8.80
C GLU A 651 -29.45 -11.67 8.71
N THR A 652 -30.17 -12.54 9.42
CA THR A 652 -29.93 -13.98 9.37
C THR A 652 -30.37 -14.58 8.03
N VAL A 653 -29.80 -15.73 7.65
CA VAL A 653 -30.29 -16.54 6.52
C VAL A 653 -31.64 -17.16 6.85
N ASP A 654 -32.32 -17.73 5.84
CA ASP A 654 -33.56 -18.47 6.02
C ASP A 654 -33.36 -19.62 7.00
N VAL A 655 -34.26 -19.72 7.96
CA VAL A 655 -34.22 -20.83 8.90
C VAL A 655 -34.60 -22.14 8.19
N ASP A 656 -33.62 -23.05 8.14
CA ASP A 656 -33.84 -24.42 7.70
C ASP A 656 -33.32 -25.38 8.77
N ALA A 657 -34.07 -26.42 9.07
CA ALA A 657 -33.64 -27.36 10.12
C ALA A 657 -32.87 -28.55 9.49
N ALA A 658 -31.71 -28.82 10.00
CA ALA A 658 -30.94 -30.00 9.59
C ALA A 658 -31.77 -31.26 9.78
N GLY A 659 -32.05 -32.00 8.70
CA GLY A 659 -32.73 -33.26 8.71
C GLY A 659 -34.25 -33.25 8.53
N SER A 660 -34.90 -32.06 8.43
CA SER A 660 -36.30 -31.93 8.03
C SER A 660 -36.52 -30.64 7.22
N ALA A 661 -37.09 -30.74 6.04
CA ALA A 661 -37.45 -29.57 5.23
C ALA A 661 -38.56 -28.78 5.94
N VAL A 662 -38.22 -27.67 6.58
CA VAL A 662 -39.16 -26.73 7.18
C VAL A 662 -39.29 -25.44 6.35
N ARG A 663 -38.67 -25.42 5.17
CA ARG A 663 -38.62 -24.25 4.30
C ARG A 663 -39.99 -23.88 3.73
N ASP A 664 -40.88 -24.85 3.53
CA ASP A 664 -42.23 -24.70 3.04
C ASP A 664 -43.22 -24.27 4.13
N LYS A 665 -42.79 -24.25 5.41
CA LYS A 665 -43.64 -23.94 6.54
C LYS A 665 -43.52 -22.50 7.00
N ARG A 666 -44.64 -21.91 7.47
CA ARG A 666 -44.59 -20.59 8.10
C ARG A 666 -43.93 -20.66 9.47
N LYS A 667 -43.14 -19.66 9.79
CA LYS A 667 -42.32 -19.58 11.00
C LYS A 667 -42.58 -18.27 11.74
N ARG A 668 -42.53 -18.33 13.07
CA ARG A 668 -42.63 -17.14 13.93
C ARG A 668 -41.51 -17.18 14.95
N VAL A 669 -40.73 -16.10 15.05
CA VAL A 669 -39.77 -15.90 16.13
C VAL A 669 -40.53 -15.34 17.34
N GLN A 670 -40.57 -16.09 18.44
CA GLN A 670 -41.27 -15.68 19.67
C GLN A 670 -40.38 -14.85 20.59
N SER A 671 -39.16 -15.32 20.82
CA SER A 671 -38.13 -14.62 21.58
C SER A 671 -36.78 -14.79 20.91
N LEU A 672 -35.87 -13.90 21.22
CA LEU A 672 -34.50 -13.87 20.71
C LEU A 672 -33.55 -13.66 21.87
N THR A 673 -32.62 -14.59 22.07
CA THR A 673 -31.51 -14.40 22.97
C THR A 673 -30.27 -14.08 22.15
N VAL A 674 -29.69 -12.91 22.39
CA VAL A 674 -28.47 -12.42 21.75
C VAL A 674 -27.33 -12.46 22.77
N VAL A 675 -26.32 -13.27 22.51
CA VAL A 675 -25.10 -13.33 23.35
C VAL A 675 -24.16 -12.25 22.86
N VAL A 676 -23.81 -11.33 23.73
CA VAL A 676 -22.98 -10.17 23.42
C VAL A 676 -21.69 -10.15 24.24
N GLU A 677 -20.66 -9.48 23.70
CA GLU A 677 -19.39 -9.21 24.36
C GLU A 677 -19.09 -7.71 24.29
N LYS A 678 -18.65 -7.12 25.40
CA LYS A 678 -18.25 -5.68 25.47
C LYS A 678 -19.23 -4.75 24.73
N SER A 679 -20.53 -4.97 24.92
CA SER A 679 -21.59 -4.31 24.18
C SER A 679 -22.39 -3.36 25.08
N ALA A 680 -22.89 -2.30 24.47
CA ALA A 680 -23.94 -1.51 25.11
C ALA A 680 -25.29 -2.24 24.98
N GLN A 681 -26.16 -2.08 26.00
CA GLN A 681 -27.50 -2.63 25.98
C GLN A 681 -28.47 -1.74 25.13
N ALA A 682 -28.06 -1.45 23.89
CA ALA A 682 -28.77 -0.53 22.99
C ALA A 682 -28.67 -1.06 21.56
N PHE A 683 -29.69 -1.83 21.16
CA PHE A 683 -29.86 -2.30 19.78
C PHE A 683 -31.35 -2.53 19.50
N ARG A 684 -31.68 -2.73 18.24
CA ARG A 684 -33.04 -3.07 17.82
C ARG A 684 -33.03 -4.42 17.11
N ALA A 685 -34.09 -5.21 17.28
CA ALA A 685 -34.28 -6.43 16.51
C ALA A 685 -35.76 -6.63 16.12
N GLY A 686 -35.95 -7.29 14.98
CA GLY A 686 -37.27 -7.52 14.44
C GLY A 686 -37.26 -8.45 13.23
N PRO A 687 -38.43 -8.89 12.71
CA PRO A 687 -38.53 -9.77 11.56
C PRO A 687 -38.14 -9.09 10.23
N ASP A 688 -38.25 -7.80 10.17
CA ASP A 688 -37.93 -6.95 9.02
C ASP A 688 -37.61 -5.52 9.47
N SER A 689 -37.21 -4.65 8.52
CA SER A 689 -36.80 -3.26 8.78
C SER A 689 -37.92 -2.38 9.36
N ASP A 690 -39.20 -2.70 9.14
CA ASP A 690 -40.33 -1.91 9.52
C ASP A 690 -40.86 -2.28 10.92
N HIS A 691 -40.48 -3.44 11.43
CA HIS A 691 -40.92 -4.00 12.71
C HIS A 691 -39.77 -4.23 13.69
N LEU A 692 -38.85 -3.28 13.78
CA LEU A 692 -37.70 -3.33 14.71
C LEU A 692 -38.13 -2.80 16.10
N LEU A 693 -38.03 -3.62 17.12
CA LEU A 693 -38.25 -3.25 18.51
C LEU A 693 -36.92 -2.93 19.20
N PRO A 694 -36.82 -1.87 20.02
CA PRO A 694 -35.63 -1.62 20.82
C PRO A 694 -35.49 -2.68 21.91
N TYR A 695 -34.25 -3.10 22.20
CA TYR A 695 -33.95 -3.85 23.40
C TYR A 695 -34.18 -2.96 24.63
N ALA A 696 -34.97 -3.43 25.58
CA ALA A 696 -35.27 -2.73 26.83
C ALA A 696 -34.92 -3.66 27.99
N PRO A 697 -33.79 -3.46 28.69
CA PRO A 697 -33.43 -4.26 29.85
C PRO A 697 -34.41 -3.99 31.00
N GLU A 698 -34.68 -5.01 31.80
CA GLU A 698 -35.34 -4.80 33.10
C GLU A 698 -34.49 -3.86 33.96
N SER A 699 -35.13 -3.08 34.82
CA SER A 699 -34.47 -2.02 35.57
C SER A 699 -33.27 -2.50 36.41
N TRP A 700 -33.31 -3.76 36.86
CA TRP A 700 -32.22 -4.41 37.60
C TRP A 700 -31.10 -4.98 36.70
N GLN A 701 -31.33 -5.14 35.40
CA GLN A 701 -30.36 -5.59 34.41
C GLN A 701 -29.72 -4.42 33.65
N ALA A 702 -30.24 -3.21 33.78
CA ALA A 702 -29.75 -2.05 33.09
C ALA A 702 -28.30 -1.70 33.55
N SER A 703 -27.39 -1.62 32.62
CA SER A 703 -26.01 -1.25 32.87
C SER A 703 -25.64 0.04 32.13
N SER A 704 -24.93 0.91 32.83
CA SER A 704 -24.30 2.08 32.21
C SER A 704 -22.93 1.76 31.57
N GLY A 705 -22.41 0.56 31.79
CA GLY A 705 -21.16 0.06 31.24
C GLY A 705 -21.34 -0.78 29.96
N LEU A 706 -20.26 -1.42 29.53
CA LEU A 706 -20.28 -2.50 28.56
C LEU A 706 -20.60 -3.82 29.31
N VAL A 707 -21.36 -4.71 28.64
CA VAL A 707 -21.77 -5.99 29.21
C VAL A 707 -21.30 -7.16 28.36
N ASP A 708 -21.02 -8.26 29.05
CA ASP A 708 -20.78 -9.59 28.49
C ASP A 708 -21.90 -10.48 29.00
N ASP A 709 -23.00 -10.61 28.24
CA ASP A 709 -24.23 -11.25 28.72
C ASP A 709 -25.04 -11.88 27.59
N ALA A 710 -26.07 -12.63 27.98
CA ALA A 710 -27.12 -13.16 27.10
C ALA A 710 -28.39 -12.31 27.24
N LEU A 711 -28.65 -11.45 26.28
CA LEU A 711 -29.73 -10.49 26.28
C LEU A 711 -30.96 -11.10 25.63
N GLU A 712 -32.01 -11.33 26.42
CA GLU A 712 -33.26 -11.89 25.92
C GLU A 712 -34.28 -10.78 25.62
N MET A 713 -34.97 -10.88 24.48
CA MET A 713 -36.04 -10.01 24.10
C MET A 713 -37.21 -10.76 23.48
N THR A 714 -38.44 -10.32 23.77
CA THR A 714 -39.65 -10.87 23.18
C THR A 714 -39.90 -10.21 21.83
N MET A 715 -40.23 -11.01 20.82
CA MET A 715 -40.52 -10.57 19.47
C MET A 715 -42.02 -10.57 19.23
N THR A 716 -42.57 -9.46 18.73
CA THR A 716 -44.02 -9.35 18.39
C THR A 716 -44.31 -9.67 16.92
N ALA A 717 -43.54 -10.59 16.34
CA ALA A 717 -43.68 -10.92 14.94
C ALA A 717 -44.85 -11.85 14.63
N GLY A 718 -45.46 -11.67 13.48
CA GLY A 718 -46.38 -12.63 12.85
C GLY A 718 -45.64 -13.83 12.24
N PHE A 719 -46.39 -14.78 11.66
CA PHE A 719 -45.81 -15.85 10.89
C PHE A 719 -45.29 -15.36 9.55
N THR A 720 -44.02 -15.66 9.27
CA THR A 720 -43.34 -15.38 7.98
C THR A 720 -42.94 -16.68 7.30
N ASP A 721 -42.65 -16.64 6.00
CA ASP A 721 -42.21 -17.84 5.24
C ASP A 721 -40.72 -18.14 5.48
N HIS A 722 -39.96 -17.20 5.97
CA HIS A 722 -38.50 -17.29 6.06
C HIS A 722 -37.96 -17.51 7.48
N GLY A 723 -38.67 -16.96 8.51
CA GLY A 723 -38.19 -17.01 9.90
C GLY A 723 -36.91 -16.21 10.17
N ARG A 724 -36.59 -15.26 9.29
CA ARG A 724 -35.43 -14.35 9.42
C ARG A 724 -35.73 -13.29 10.47
N PHE A 725 -34.66 -12.66 10.93
CA PHE A 725 -34.71 -11.44 11.72
C PHE A 725 -33.49 -10.57 11.50
N ILE A 726 -33.65 -9.31 11.80
CA ILE A 726 -32.64 -8.27 11.70
C ILE A 726 -32.22 -7.86 13.11
N ILE A 727 -30.92 -7.66 13.34
CA ILE A 727 -30.40 -6.93 14.49
C ILE A 727 -29.74 -5.66 13.93
N ARG A 728 -30.12 -4.50 14.44
CA ARG A 728 -29.65 -3.20 13.98
C ARG A 728 -29.15 -2.37 15.16
N GLN A 729 -27.98 -1.75 15.00
CA GLN A 729 -27.48 -0.71 15.88
C GLN A 729 -27.65 0.64 15.19
N THR A 730 -28.35 1.56 15.84
CA THR A 730 -28.60 2.92 15.35
C THR A 730 -27.91 3.99 16.19
N ASP A 731 -27.57 3.65 17.42
CA ASP A 731 -26.91 4.56 18.33
C ASP A 731 -25.38 4.48 18.14
N PRO A 732 -24.62 5.54 18.41
CA PRO A 732 -23.15 5.52 18.30
C PRO A 732 -22.49 4.74 19.45
N LEU A 733 -22.87 3.47 19.61
CA LEU A 733 -22.47 2.57 20.69
C LEU A 733 -21.99 1.21 20.16
N PRO A 734 -21.11 0.51 20.87
CA PRO A 734 -20.60 -0.78 20.45
C PRO A 734 -21.64 -1.90 20.63
N LEU A 735 -21.67 -2.80 19.65
CA LEU A 735 -22.44 -4.04 19.67
C LEU A 735 -21.62 -5.16 19.04
N THR A 736 -21.19 -6.12 19.85
CA THR A 736 -20.54 -7.36 19.41
C THR A 736 -21.45 -8.52 19.70
N VAL A 737 -21.88 -9.25 18.68
CA VAL A 737 -22.74 -10.41 18.76
C VAL A 737 -21.90 -11.67 18.59
N LEU A 738 -21.87 -12.52 19.61
CA LEU A 738 -21.15 -13.82 19.61
C LEU A 738 -22.03 -14.96 19.09
N GLY A 739 -23.33 -14.88 19.36
CA GLY A 739 -24.28 -15.90 18.92
C GLY A 739 -25.73 -15.48 19.12
N ILE A 740 -26.61 -16.13 18.40
CA ILE A 740 -28.05 -15.83 18.38
C ILE A 740 -28.85 -17.10 18.56
N PHE A 741 -29.82 -17.06 19.49
CA PHE A 741 -30.65 -18.21 19.88
C PHE A 741 -32.12 -17.84 19.78
N PRO A 742 -32.76 -17.94 18.59
CA PRO A 742 -34.16 -17.68 18.41
C PRO A 742 -35.00 -18.82 18.91
N GLN A 743 -36.11 -18.51 19.60
CA GLN A 743 -37.18 -19.46 19.89
C GLN A 743 -38.20 -19.40 18.77
N LEU A 744 -38.26 -20.45 17.97
CA LEU A 744 -39.08 -20.51 16.76
C LEU A 744 -40.35 -21.37 16.99
N GLN A 745 -41.49 -20.86 16.56
CA GLN A 745 -42.72 -21.59 16.37
C GLN A 745 -42.91 -21.90 14.89
N ILE A 746 -42.98 -23.16 14.53
CA ILE A 746 -43.22 -23.64 13.17
C ILE A 746 -44.70 -23.97 13.05
N GLY A 747 -45.37 -23.33 12.10
CA GLY A 747 -46.75 -23.62 11.73
C GLY A 747 -46.85 -24.92 10.96
N GLY A 748 -47.89 -25.66 11.19
CA GLY A 748 -48.20 -26.92 10.49
C GLY A 748 -48.73 -26.69 9.08
#